data_b45f67b1b3f3dedc8e41e325d7319528
#
_entry.id   b45f67b1b3f3dedc8e41e325d7319528
#
_cell.length_a   1.000
_cell.length_b   1.000
_cell.length_c   1.000
_cell.angle_alpha   90.00
_cell.angle_beta   90.00
_cell.angle_gamma   90.00
#
_symmetry.space_group_name_H-M   'P 1'
#
loop_
_entity.id
_entity.type
_entity.pdbx_description
1 polymer ?
#
loop_
_entity_poly.entity_id
_entity_poly.type
_entity_poly.pdbx_seq_one_letter_code
_entity_poly.pdbx_strand_id
1 'polypeptide(L)'
;MILRACNVRVLLSYISRFPKKIMIKIRLFLSLVLLCPALALAQTFTIEDLRVEGLQRVSAGSVFAAVPVRVGDQADETAIQETIRSLFRTGFFNDIAVYRDANVLVIEVSERPAVAEINLEGNKVIKDEDLLDSLRDTGLSEGQIFKPATLDSLGKELSRVYVSQGHYGAEIETEVRELPRNRVAVDITIDEGKQARIKEINIVGNETFEEEELLDLFEAGVPQWFPWFSSIDKYSREKLTGDIETLESHYLDLGYLRFNVDSTQVSVSPDKLSVFVTINISEGDLYTVSSVDLLGDMVIPETQIRLRTFVRPQQNFSQALITASKDAISNRLNNEGYAFAEVTEILDINDEDKTVDVTFFIDPQMRTYVRRIEYRGNTRTQGEVLRREMRLMESAVASTQLIDSGKIRLDRLGFFSSVESETVPVPGTNDEVDVIYTVEEQPSGSISASIGYAGYAGAILGLNLQENNFLGSGNQVSLGINQSRYQKSLNISFLDPYFTEDGVSAGYSVYYRETDYGELRIARYSNDVAGLRVNYGYPLSEISRLQFGFGYEQLKLGFGNFASDEIKDFVDTGGRFNQYKLSAGWSRVTLNRGIFADRGSSQSLSLDLSLPGSDAPYIKTNFNAQKYLPVGPLTMRFATNLGIGQSLDSDRRLPFFENYYAGGFGTVRGFE
;
A
#
# COMPACT_ATOMS: atom_id res chain seq x y z
N MET A 1 -54.85 -3.38 3.97
CA MET A 1 -56.33 -3.40 4.14
C MET A 1 -56.59 -4.01 5.52
N ILE A 2 -56.86 -3.16 6.51
CA ILE A 2 -57.02 -3.56 7.92
C ILE A 2 -58.48 -3.89 8.15
N LEU A 3 -58.85 -5.15 8.26
CA LEU A 3 -60.15 -5.58 8.74
C LEU A 3 -60.19 -5.55 10.27
N ARG A 4 -60.84 -4.54 10.82
CA ARG A 4 -61.21 -4.49 12.25
C ARG A 4 -62.18 -5.62 12.56
N ALA A 5 -61.82 -6.49 13.47
CA ALA A 5 -62.70 -7.49 14.07
C ALA A 5 -63.82 -6.80 14.81
N CYS A 6 -65.03 -6.81 14.27
CA CYS A 6 -66.23 -6.30 14.88
C CYS A 6 -66.73 -7.35 15.94
N ASN A 7 -66.93 -6.91 17.15
CA ASN A 7 -67.21 -7.67 18.34
C ASN A 7 -68.54 -8.45 18.19
N VAL A 8 -68.49 -9.72 17.82
CA VAL A 8 -69.61 -10.62 17.70
C VAL A 8 -70.31 -10.93 19.05
N ARG A 9 -69.71 -10.62 20.19
CA ARG A 9 -70.25 -10.86 21.53
C ARG A 9 -71.40 -9.93 21.91
N VAL A 10 -71.55 -8.76 21.31
CA VAL A 10 -72.64 -7.81 21.65
C VAL A 10 -73.94 -8.14 20.94
N LEU A 11 -73.89 -8.80 19.79
CA LEU A 11 -75.11 -9.18 19.02
C LEU A 11 -75.84 -10.38 19.59
N LEU A 12 -75.12 -11.29 20.29
CA LEU A 12 -75.69 -12.51 20.86
C LEU A 12 -76.47 -12.28 22.17
N SER A 13 -76.26 -11.17 22.85
CA SER A 13 -76.96 -10.85 24.09
C SER A 13 -78.37 -10.23 23.87
N TYR A 14 -78.65 -9.75 22.68
CA TYR A 14 -79.95 -9.15 22.35
C TYR A 14 -80.96 -10.14 21.78
N ILE A 15 -80.56 -11.32 21.33
CA ILE A 15 -81.40 -12.35 20.68
C ILE A 15 -82.13 -13.22 21.72
N SER A 16 -81.77 -13.20 23.00
CA SER A 16 -82.36 -14.08 24.03
C SER A 16 -83.75 -13.59 24.55
N ARG A 17 -84.30 -12.50 24.07
CA ARG A 17 -85.56 -11.91 24.55
C ARG A 17 -86.79 -12.16 23.65
N PHE A 18 -86.66 -12.98 22.57
CA PHE A 18 -87.78 -13.24 21.69
C PHE A 18 -88.38 -14.68 21.90
N PRO A 19 -89.71 -14.84 21.75
CA PRO A 19 -90.37 -16.11 21.98
C PRO A 19 -89.91 -17.16 20.96
N LYS A 20 -89.76 -18.44 21.41
CA LYS A 20 -89.16 -19.55 20.69
C LYS A 20 -89.64 -19.75 19.22
N LYS A 21 -90.88 -19.41 18.88
CA LYS A 21 -91.40 -19.52 17.52
C LYS A 21 -90.84 -18.53 16.49
N ILE A 22 -90.31 -17.37 16.93
CA ILE A 22 -89.68 -16.34 16.08
C ILE A 22 -88.22 -16.68 15.90
N MET A 23 -87.58 -17.26 16.87
CA MET A 23 -86.19 -17.65 16.86
C MET A 23 -85.84 -18.72 15.82
N ILE A 24 -86.78 -19.63 15.51
CA ILE A 24 -86.61 -20.66 14.48
C ILE A 24 -86.63 -20.06 13.09
N LYS A 25 -87.52 -19.07 12.82
CA LYS A 25 -87.57 -18.41 11.50
C LYS A 25 -86.36 -17.46 11.28
N ILE A 26 -85.87 -16.82 12.32
CA ILE A 26 -84.63 -15.99 12.21
C ILE A 26 -83.40 -16.85 12.04
N ARG A 27 -83.30 -18.02 12.73
CA ARG A 27 -82.20 -18.94 12.50
C ARG A 27 -82.24 -19.59 11.13
N LEU A 28 -83.42 -19.86 10.56
CA LEU A 28 -83.55 -20.40 9.20
C LEU A 28 -83.21 -19.32 8.14
N PHE A 29 -83.55 -18.06 8.41
CA PHE A 29 -83.19 -16.94 7.49
C PHE A 29 -81.71 -16.56 7.58
N LEU A 30 -81.09 -16.62 8.75
CA LEU A 30 -79.67 -16.38 8.90
C LEU A 30 -78.83 -17.54 8.35
N SER A 31 -79.30 -18.79 8.42
CA SER A 31 -78.63 -19.91 7.81
C SER A 31 -78.77 -19.92 6.26
N LEU A 32 -79.86 -19.39 5.73
CA LEU A 32 -80.06 -19.25 4.27
C LEU A 32 -79.21 -18.10 3.67
N VAL A 33 -78.94 -17.03 4.43
CA VAL A 33 -78.06 -15.93 4.03
C VAL A 33 -76.59 -16.31 4.17
N LEU A 34 -76.24 -17.25 5.10
CA LEU A 34 -74.88 -17.79 5.19
C LEU A 34 -74.52 -18.91 4.24
N LEU A 35 -75.56 -19.45 3.49
CA LEU A 35 -75.33 -20.46 2.47
C LEU A 35 -75.38 -19.94 1.02
N CYS A 36 -75.32 -18.62 0.84
CA CYS A 36 -74.99 -18.07 -0.47
C CYS A 36 -73.44 -18.08 -0.61
N PRO A 37 -72.81 -19.09 -1.23
CA PRO A 37 -71.46 -18.90 -1.69
C PRO A 37 -71.56 -17.73 -2.67
N ALA A 38 -70.92 -16.62 -2.36
CA ALA A 38 -70.54 -15.65 -3.36
C ALA A 38 -69.68 -16.43 -4.35
N LEU A 39 -70.28 -16.94 -5.39
CA LEU A 39 -69.67 -17.29 -6.62
C LEU A 39 -69.06 -15.96 -7.14
N ALA A 40 -67.93 -15.54 -6.59
CA ALA A 40 -67.00 -14.71 -7.31
C ALA A 40 -66.56 -15.61 -8.50
N LEU A 41 -67.29 -15.49 -9.58
CA LEU A 41 -66.83 -15.96 -10.89
C LEU A 41 -65.51 -15.27 -11.12
N ALA A 42 -64.40 -15.95 -10.83
CA ALA A 42 -63.10 -15.58 -11.35
C ALA A 42 -63.27 -15.50 -12.87
N GLN A 43 -63.48 -14.30 -13.42
CA GLN A 43 -63.62 -14.10 -14.87
C GLN A 43 -62.24 -14.33 -15.46
N THR A 44 -61.96 -15.59 -15.79
CA THR A 44 -60.80 -15.90 -16.64
C THR A 44 -61.06 -15.35 -18.03
N PHE A 45 -60.09 -14.71 -18.62
CA PHE A 45 -60.13 -14.24 -20.01
C PHE A 45 -58.86 -14.66 -20.74
N THR A 46 -58.96 -14.86 -22.04
CA THR A 46 -57.81 -15.16 -22.89
C THR A 46 -57.13 -13.87 -23.26
N ILE A 47 -55.83 -13.78 -23.04
CA ILE A 47 -55.02 -12.62 -23.38
C ILE A 47 -54.83 -12.58 -24.88
N GLU A 48 -55.38 -11.59 -25.56
CA GLU A 48 -55.19 -11.36 -27.01
C GLU A 48 -53.97 -10.46 -27.27
N ASP A 49 -53.67 -9.55 -26.36
CA ASP A 49 -52.51 -8.66 -26.44
C ASP A 49 -52.02 -8.26 -25.05
N LEU A 50 -50.72 -7.92 -24.97
CA LEU A 50 -50.03 -7.42 -23.75
C LEU A 50 -49.54 -6.00 -24.02
N ARG A 51 -50.05 -5.04 -23.29
CA ARG A 51 -49.63 -3.64 -23.36
C ARG A 51 -48.96 -3.19 -22.10
N VAL A 52 -47.82 -2.50 -22.26
CA VAL A 52 -47.07 -1.89 -21.11
C VAL A 52 -47.12 -0.39 -21.29
N GLU A 53 -47.55 0.30 -20.22
CA GLU A 53 -47.65 1.76 -20.15
C GLU A 53 -46.79 2.29 -19.01
N GLY A 54 -46.31 3.54 -19.12
CA GLY A 54 -45.53 4.20 -18.09
C GLY A 54 -44.00 4.00 -18.15
N LEU A 55 -43.52 3.27 -19.19
CA LEU A 55 -42.07 3.07 -19.38
C LEU A 55 -41.37 4.37 -19.82
N GLN A 56 -40.19 4.62 -19.22
CA GLN A 56 -39.35 5.77 -19.56
C GLN A 56 -37.92 5.33 -19.95
N ARG A 57 -37.31 4.39 -19.24
CA ARG A 57 -35.93 3.92 -19.43
C ARG A 57 -35.84 2.40 -19.57
N VAL A 58 -36.72 1.68 -18.88
CA VAL A 58 -36.77 0.22 -18.98
C VAL A 58 -37.36 -0.17 -20.34
N SER A 59 -36.71 -1.09 -21.05
CA SER A 59 -37.22 -1.57 -22.32
C SER A 59 -38.48 -2.42 -22.12
N ALA A 60 -39.45 -2.28 -23.04
CA ALA A 60 -40.63 -3.15 -23.03
C ALA A 60 -40.25 -4.64 -23.10
N GLY A 61 -39.16 -4.99 -23.79
CA GLY A 61 -38.64 -6.35 -23.86
C GLY A 61 -38.21 -6.91 -22.50
N SER A 62 -37.61 -6.09 -21.64
CA SER A 62 -37.25 -6.48 -20.28
C SER A 62 -38.46 -6.75 -19.39
N VAL A 63 -39.55 -5.95 -19.59
CA VAL A 63 -40.82 -6.19 -18.91
C VAL A 63 -41.44 -7.49 -19.36
N PHE A 64 -41.57 -7.71 -20.69
CA PHE A 64 -42.14 -8.95 -21.24
C PHE A 64 -41.34 -10.20 -20.87
N ALA A 65 -40.03 -10.11 -20.73
CA ALA A 65 -39.20 -11.22 -20.28
C ALA A 65 -39.45 -11.60 -18.80
N ALA A 66 -39.86 -10.63 -17.98
CA ALA A 66 -40.17 -10.85 -16.56
C ALA A 66 -41.61 -11.25 -16.30
N VAL A 67 -42.52 -11.05 -17.23
CA VAL A 67 -43.94 -11.38 -17.13
C VAL A 67 -44.14 -12.88 -17.39
N PRO A 68 -44.76 -13.63 -16.46
CA PRO A 68 -44.96 -15.08 -16.60
C PRO A 68 -46.05 -15.47 -17.60
N VAL A 69 -46.94 -14.53 -17.98
CA VAL A 69 -48.07 -14.79 -18.93
C VAL A 69 -47.72 -14.34 -20.33
N ARG A 70 -48.30 -15.02 -21.32
CA ARG A 70 -48.11 -14.77 -22.76
C ARG A 70 -49.43 -14.54 -23.47
N VAL A 71 -49.39 -13.95 -24.67
CA VAL A 71 -50.53 -13.87 -25.55
C VAL A 71 -51.02 -15.27 -25.87
N GLY A 72 -52.32 -15.52 -25.67
CA GLY A 72 -52.98 -16.83 -25.81
C GLY A 72 -53.23 -17.54 -24.45
N ASP A 73 -52.61 -17.13 -23.37
CA ASP A 73 -52.82 -17.70 -22.04
C ASP A 73 -54.16 -17.23 -21.43
N GLN A 74 -54.68 -18.01 -20.50
CA GLN A 74 -55.83 -17.58 -19.69
C GLN A 74 -55.33 -16.81 -18.47
N ALA A 75 -55.74 -15.57 -18.34
CA ALA A 75 -55.45 -14.76 -17.15
C ALA A 75 -56.55 -14.97 -16.09
N ASP A 76 -56.13 -15.38 -14.95
CA ASP A 76 -56.91 -15.40 -13.72
C ASP A 76 -56.29 -14.44 -12.68
N GLU A 77 -56.90 -14.31 -11.54
CA GLU A 77 -56.41 -13.45 -10.45
C GLU A 77 -55.02 -13.88 -9.94
N THR A 78 -54.73 -15.18 -10.03
CA THR A 78 -53.43 -15.76 -9.60
C THR A 78 -52.33 -15.35 -10.56
N ALA A 79 -52.59 -15.46 -11.86
CA ALA A 79 -51.66 -15.05 -12.93
C ALA A 79 -51.35 -13.52 -12.89
N ILE A 80 -52.35 -12.70 -12.59
CA ILE A 80 -52.17 -11.26 -12.38
C ILE A 80 -51.31 -10.98 -11.17
N GLN A 81 -51.57 -11.64 -10.01
CA GLN A 81 -50.79 -11.49 -8.81
C GLN A 81 -49.33 -11.95 -9.02
N GLU A 82 -49.13 -13.02 -9.78
CA GLU A 82 -47.79 -13.54 -10.09
C GLU A 82 -47.04 -12.61 -11.02
N THR A 83 -47.72 -12.01 -11.99
CA THR A 83 -47.19 -10.96 -12.88
C THR A 83 -46.71 -9.76 -12.08
N ILE A 84 -47.53 -9.25 -11.17
CA ILE A 84 -47.16 -8.13 -10.30
C ILE A 84 -45.93 -8.50 -9.42
N ARG A 85 -45.91 -9.68 -8.78
CA ARG A 85 -44.82 -10.14 -7.97
C ARG A 85 -43.51 -10.30 -8.76
N SER A 86 -43.62 -10.86 -9.97
CA SER A 86 -42.48 -11.07 -10.86
C SER A 86 -41.86 -9.74 -11.27
N LEU A 87 -42.66 -8.77 -11.65
CA LEU A 87 -42.20 -7.44 -12.00
C LEU A 87 -41.61 -6.68 -10.83
N PHE A 88 -42.20 -6.78 -9.59
CA PHE A 88 -41.64 -6.18 -8.41
C PHE A 88 -40.27 -6.79 -8.02
N ARG A 89 -40.06 -8.11 -8.25
CA ARG A 89 -38.77 -8.77 -8.01
C ARG A 89 -37.64 -8.22 -8.89
N THR A 90 -37.96 -7.66 -10.06
CA THR A 90 -36.93 -7.02 -10.90
C THR A 90 -36.30 -5.80 -10.24
N GLY A 91 -37.01 -5.17 -9.29
CA GLY A 91 -36.56 -3.98 -8.59
C GLY A 91 -36.63 -2.68 -9.41
N PHE A 92 -37.13 -2.73 -10.64
CA PHE A 92 -37.17 -1.56 -11.55
C PHE A 92 -38.34 -0.62 -11.28
N PHE A 93 -39.39 -1.10 -10.62
CA PHE A 93 -40.64 -0.37 -10.50
C PHE A 93 -40.95 0.01 -9.07
N ASN A 94 -41.49 1.21 -8.92
CA ASN A 94 -42.00 1.73 -7.65
C ASN A 94 -43.47 1.31 -7.46
N ASP A 95 -44.24 1.31 -8.53
CA ASP A 95 -45.64 0.88 -8.51
C ASP A 95 -45.97 0.10 -9.79
N ILE A 96 -46.87 -0.86 -9.67
CA ILE A 96 -47.31 -1.73 -10.76
C ILE A 96 -48.80 -1.96 -10.60
N ALA A 97 -49.56 -1.48 -11.58
CA ALA A 97 -50.97 -1.78 -11.72
C ALA A 97 -51.21 -2.67 -12.96
N VAL A 98 -51.99 -3.71 -12.77
CA VAL A 98 -52.36 -4.62 -13.88
C VAL A 98 -53.87 -4.62 -13.98
N TYR A 99 -54.38 -4.24 -15.11
CA TYR A 99 -55.83 -4.19 -15.36
C TYR A 99 -56.17 -4.75 -16.73
N ARG A 100 -57.43 -5.03 -16.89
CA ARG A 100 -57.98 -5.58 -18.13
C ARG A 100 -58.68 -4.49 -18.95
N ASP A 101 -58.31 -4.35 -20.21
CA ASP A 101 -59.05 -3.55 -21.21
C ASP A 101 -59.53 -4.47 -22.34
N ALA A 102 -60.84 -4.81 -22.32
CA ALA A 102 -61.44 -5.84 -23.18
C ALA A 102 -60.70 -7.21 -23.02
N ASN A 103 -59.92 -7.65 -24.02
CA ASN A 103 -59.07 -8.86 -23.98
C ASN A 103 -57.57 -8.55 -23.95
N VAL A 104 -57.21 -7.29 -23.72
CA VAL A 104 -55.83 -6.84 -23.56
C VAL A 104 -55.49 -6.77 -22.07
N LEU A 105 -54.33 -7.35 -21.68
CA LEU A 105 -53.79 -7.18 -20.35
C LEU A 105 -52.89 -5.95 -20.36
N VAL A 106 -53.30 -4.90 -19.68
CA VAL A 106 -52.54 -3.65 -19.58
C VAL A 106 -51.76 -3.65 -18.27
N ILE A 107 -50.45 -3.48 -18.39
CA ILE A 107 -49.49 -3.39 -17.28
C ILE A 107 -49.02 -1.93 -17.20
N GLU A 108 -49.53 -1.20 -16.26
CA GLU A 108 -49.12 0.18 -16.01
C GLU A 108 -48.01 0.14 -14.93
N VAL A 109 -46.85 0.71 -15.25
CA VAL A 109 -45.70 0.71 -14.35
C VAL A 109 -45.23 2.13 -14.06
N SER A 110 -44.81 2.34 -12.83
CA SER A 110 -44.06 3.53 -12.41
C SER A 110 -42.63 3.13 -12.16
N GLU A 111 -41.70 3.58 -12.99
CA GLU A 111 -40.29 3.24 -12.84
C GLU A 111 -39.70 3.93 -11.60
N ARG A 112 -38.79 3.21 -10.90
CA ARG A 112 -37.97 3.81 -9.86
C ARG A 112 -36.99 4.82 -10.48
N PRO A 113 -36.73 5.95 -9.80
CA PRO A 113 -35.73 6.90 -10.29
C PRO A 113 -34.33 6.30 -10.32
N ALA A 114 -33.46 6.86 -11.17
CA ALA A 114 -32.05 6.54 -11.15
C ALA A 114 -31.27 7.57 -10.33
N VAL A 115 -30.21 7.12 -9.71
CA VAL A 115 -29.23 8.00 -9.05
C VAL A 115 -28.49 8.80 -10.12
N ALA A 116 -28.60 10.12 -10.09
CA ALA A 116 -27.89 11.00 -11.00
C ALA A 116 -26.55 11.46 -10.44
N GLU A 117 -26.53 11.73 -9.13
CA GLU A 117 -25.36 12.20 -8.40
C GLU A 117 -25.45 11.80 -6.94
N ILE A 118 -24.32 11.61 -6.31
CA ILE A 118 -24.18 11.36 -4.88
C ILE A 118 -23.25 12.43 -4.33
N ASN A 119 -23.75 13.23 -3.42
CA ASN A 119 -22.99 14.30 -2.76
C ASN A 119 -22.67 13.87 -1.33
N LEU A 120 -21.41 13.94 -0.96
CA LEU A 120 -20.92 13.68 0.39
C LEU A 120 -20.44 14.99 1.01
N GLU A 121 -20.88 15.30 2.21
CA GLU A 121 -20.46 16.49 2.93
C GLU A 121 -20.17 16.16 4.40
N GLY A 122 -19.08 16.74 4.92
CA GLY A 122 -18.74 16.67 6.35
C GLY A 122 -17.78 15.55 6.75
N ASN A 123 -17.53 14.57 5.91
CA ASN A 123 -16.58 13.50 6.14
C ASN A 123 -15.13 14.00 6.04
N LYS A 124 -14.39 13.91 7.15
CA LYS A 124 -12.99 14.32 7.27
C LYS A 124 -12.08 13.14 7.61
N VAL A 125 -12.62 12.15 8.31
CA VAL A 125 -11.91 10.97 8.79
C VAL A 125 -11.78 9.94 7.67
N ILE A 126 -12.84 9.76 6.88
CA ILE A 126 -12.88 8.82 5.75
C ILE A 126 -12.90 9.63 4.46
N LYS A 127 -12.06 9.27 3.51
CA LYS A 127 -11.98 9.95 2.21
C LYS A 127 -13.23 9.68 1.36
N ASP A 128 -13.58 10.66 0.51
CA ASP A 128 -14.71 10.55 -0.42
C ASP A 128 -14.61 9.30 -1.31
N GLU A 129 -13.40 8.98 -1.79
CA GLU A 129 -13.15 7.83 -2.65
C GLU A 129 -13.52 6.52 -1.96
N ASP A 130 -13.06 6.33 -0.72
CA ASP A 130 -13.31 5.11 0.08
C ASP A 130 -14.82 4.97 0.41
N LEU A 131 -15.49 6.09 0.70
CA LEU A 131 -16.94 6.12 0.92
C LEU A 131 -17.70 5.78 -0.36
N LEU A 132 -17.35 6.39 -1.50
CA LEU A 132 -18.01 6.14 -2.79
C LEU A 132 -17.82 4.68 -3.25
N ASP A 133 -16.66 4.08 -3.00
CA ASP A 133 -16.43 2.66 -3.31
C ASP A 133 -17.28 1.75 -2.41
N SER A 134 -17.36 2.03 -1.11
CA SER A 134 -18.26 1.33 -0.19
C SER A 134 -19.73 1.46 -0.59
N LEU A 135 -20.14 2.65 -1.05
CA LEU A 135 -21.48 2.91 -1.58
C LEU A 135 -21.77 2.06 -2.83
N ARG A 136 -20.80 1.95 -3.73
CA ARG A 136 -20.90 1.15 -4.94
C ARG A 136 -21.08 -0.33 -4.64
N ASP A 137 -20.32 -0.86 -3.67
CA ASP A 137 -20.40 -2.26 -3.24
C ASP A 137 -21.76 -2.60 -2.63
N THR A 138 -22.42 -1.64 -1.98
CA THR A 138 -23.78 -1.79 -1.44
C THR A 138 -24.88 -1.61 -2.50
N GLY A 139 -24.51 -1.28 -3.73
CA GLY A 139 -25.42 -1.10 -4.87
C GLY A 139 -26.02 0.30 -4.99
N LEU A 140 -25.37 1.31 -4.39
CA LEU A 140 -25.69 2.72 -4.58
C LEU A 140 -24.57 3.39 -5.36
N SER A 141 -24.78 3.61 -6.65
CA SER A 141 -23.83 4.35 -7.50
C SER A 141 -24.57 5.15 -8.56
N GLU A 142 -23.91 6.13 -9.13
CA GLU A 142 -24.47 6.91 -10.25
C GLU A 142 -24.89 6.01 -11.41
N GLY A 143 -26.06 6.29 -11.97
CA GLY A 143 -26.67 5.51 -13.04
C GLY A 143 -27.46 4.28 -12.57
N GLN A 144 -27.33 3.84 -11.34
CA GLN A 144 -28.09 2.72 -10.77
C GLN A 144 -29.51 3.13 -10.37
N ILE A 145 -30.39 2.14 -10.21
CA ILE A 145 -31.77 2.35 -9.79
C ILE A 145 -31.80 2.64 -8.28
N PHE A 146 -32.38 3.75 -7.92
CA PHE A 146 -32.52 4.14 -6.52
C PHE A 146 -33.52 3.24 -5.79
N LYS A 147 -33.10 2.68 -4.67
CA LYS A 147 -33.92 1.88 -3.76
C LYS A 147 -33.85 2.51 -2.37
N PRO A 148 -34.97 3.03 -1.81
CA PRO A 148 -34.97 3.65 -0.48
C PRO A 148 -34.43 2.75 0.62
N ALA A 149 -34.70 1.43 0.57
CA ALA A 149 -34.20 0.47 1.54
C ALA A 149 -32.67 0.34 1.53
N THR A 150 -32.02 0.54 0.38
CA THR A 150 -30.55 0.56 0.28
C THR A 150 -29.97 1.77 0.99
N LEU A 151 -30.59 2.93 0.84
CA LEU A 151 -30.16 4.17 1.51
C LEU A 151 -30.28 4.07 3.04
N ASP A 152 -31.41 3.53 3.55
CA ASP A 152 -31.60 3.30 5.00
C ASP A 152 -30.58 2.32 5.58
N SER A 153 -30.26 1.27 4.83
CA SER A 153 -29.26 0.27 5.24
C SER A 153 -27.88 0.89 5.26
N LEU A 154 -27.58 1.72 4.29
CA LEU A 154 -26.32 2.43 4.14
C LEU A 154 -26.08 3.42 5.27
N GLY A 155 -27.05 4.24 5.63
CA GLY A 155 -26.92 5.17 6.76
C GLY A 155 -26.57 4.45 8.07
N LYS A 156 -27.14 3.25 8.27
CA LYS A 156 -26.79 2.41 9.43
C LYS A 156 -25.37 1.82 9.34
N GLU A 157 -24.94 1.42 8.14
CA GLU A 157 -23.60 0.87 7.94
C GLU A 157 -22.53 1.96 8.10
N LEU A 158 -22.71 3.12 7.52
CA LEU A 158 -21.83 4.27 7.74
C LEU A 158 -21.76 4.63 9.23
N SER A 159 -22.89 4.64 9.93
CA SER A 159 -22.89 4.87 11.39
C SER A 159 -22.07 3.83 12.13
N ARG A 160 -22.11 2.56 11.75
CA ARG A 160 -21.26 1.49 12.34
C ARG A 160 -19.78 1.73 12.07
N VAL A 161 -19.43 2.14 10.86
CA VAL A 161 -18.03 2.44 10.49
C VAL A 161 -17.49 3.58 11.35
N TYR A 162 -18.25 4.68 11.50
CA TYR A 162 -17.85 5.80 12.37
C TYR A 162 -17.76 5.39 13.85
N VAL A 163 -18.71 4.59 14.33
CA VAL A 163 -18.67 4.04 15.70
C VAL A 163 -17.44 3.14 15.91
N SER A 164 -17.06 2.32 14.91
CA SER A 164 -15.87 1.46 15.01
C SER A 164 -14.57 2.27 15.10
N GLN A 165 -14.56 3.48 14.56
CA GLN A 165 -13.45 4.43 14.66
C GLN A 165 -13.54 5.37 15.89
N GLY A 166 -14.49 5.11 16.80
CA GLY A 166 -14.65 5.87 18.03
C GLY A 166 -15.53 7.11 17.92
N HIS A 167 -16.18 7.36 16.80
CA HIS A 167 -17.10 8.46 16.60
C HIS A 167 -18.52 8.10 17.03
N TYR A 168 -18.73 7.88 18.33
CA TYR A 168 -20.02 7.46 18.89
C TYR A 168 -21.12 8.51 18.77
N GLY A 169 -20.75 9.76 18.52
CA GLY A 169 -21.66 10.88 18.31
C GLY A 169 -21.94 11.17 16.84
N ALA A 170 -21.43 10.35 15.91
CA ALA A 170 -21.65 10.57 14.49
C ALA A 170 -23.14 10.51 14.12
N GLU A 171 -23.61 11.53 13.40
CA GLU A 171 -24.96 11.64 12.87
C GLU A 171 -24.88 11.70 11.34
N ILE A 172 -25.67 10.85 10.68
CA ILE A 172 -25.70 10.74 9.23
C ILE A 172 -27.10 11.05 8.76
N GLU A 173 -27.23 12.16 8.09
CA GLU A 173 -28.47 12.60 7.47
C GLU A 173 -28.42 12.31 5.98
N THR A 174 -29.49 11.71 5.47
CA THR A 174 -29.59 11.38 4.04
C THR A 174 -30.83 12.05 3.47
N GLU A 175 -30.65 12.88 2.46
CA GLU A 175 -31.72 13.56 1.75
C GLU A 175 -31.75 13.08 0.29
N VAL A 176 -32.97 12.87 -0.22
CA VAL A 176 -33.17 12.48 -1.62
C VAL A 176 -33.89 13.60 -2.35
N ARG A 177 -33.24 14.22 -3.29
CA ARG A 177 -33.75 15.33 -4.06
C ARG A 177 -34.16 14.86 -5.46
N GLU A 178 -35.41 15.06 -5.80
CA GLU A 178 -35.93 14.71 -7.12
C GLU A 178 -35.36 15.61 -8.22
N LEU A 179 -34.94 14.99 -9.32
CA LEU A 179 -34.40 15.65 -10.50
C LEU A 179 -35.25 15.35 -11.75
N PRO A 180 -35.25 16.23 -12.78
CA PRO A 180 -35.93 15.97 -14.01
C PRO A 180 -35.58 14.62 -14.66
N ARG A 181 -36.51 14.04 -15.44
CA ARG A 181 -36.36 12.77 -16.16
C ARG A 181 -36.24 11.55 -15.23
N ASN A 182 -37.05 11.49 -14.19
CA ASN A 182 -37.11 10.37 -13.25
C ASN A 182 -35.71 10.00 -12.68
N ARG A 183 -35.00 11.00 -12.17
CA ARG A 183 -33.70 10.87 -11.50
C ARG A 183 -33.74 11.43 -10.09
N VAL A 184 -32.80 11.04 -9.27
CA VAL A 184 -32.60 11.58 -7.93
C VAL A 184 -31.13 11.94 -7.70
N ALA A 185 -30.92 12.99 -6.92
CA ALA A 185 -29.68 13.25 -6.24
C ALA A 185 -29.80 12.71 -4.82
N VAL A 186 -28.73 12.09 -4.32
CA VAL A 186 -28.63 11.60 -2.95
C VAL A 186 -27.60 12.47 -2.26
N ASP A 187 -28.06 13.28 -1.33
CA ASP A 187 -27.20 14.15 -0.52
C ASP A 187 -27.01 13.48 0.85
N ILE A 188 -25.77 13.19 1.23
CA ILE A 188 -25.40 12.54 2.48
C ILE A 188 -24.57 13.52 3.29
N THR A 189 -25.12 14.02 4.37
CA THR A 189 -24.45 14.94 5.29
C THR A 189 -24.00 14.17 6.52
N ILE A 190 -22.72 14.26 6.85
CA ILE A 190 -22.11 13.53 7.95
C ILE A 190 -21.61 14.54 8.97
N ASP A 191 -22.18 14.51 10.16
CA ASP A 191 -21.57 15.14 11.33
C ASP A 191 -20.82 14.07 12.12
N GLU A 192 -19.50 14.02 11.96
CA GLU A 192 -18.66 13.01 12.59
C GLU A 192 -18.61 13.14 14.12
N GLY A 193 -18.97 14.30 14.67
CA GLY A 193 -18.81 14.58 16.08
C GLY A 193 -17.34 14.55 16.52
N LYS A 194 -17.11 14.34 17.81
CA LYS A 194 -15.76 14.17 18.36
C LYS A 194 -15.43 12.69 18.53
N GLN A 195 -14.21 12.32 18.20
CA GLN A 195 -13.70 10.97 18.46
C GLN A 195 -13.54 10.75 19.98
N ALA A 196 -14.07 9.64 20.47
CA ALA A 196 -13.95 9.26 21.87
C ALA A 196 -12.51 8.87 22.20
N ARG A 197 -12.10 9.16 23.42
CA ARG A 197 -10.76 8.90 23.94
C ARG A 197 -10.78 7.81 24.99
N ILE A 198 -9.80 6.95 24.94
CA ILE A 198 -9.59 5.92 25.95
C ILE A 198 -9.14 6.61 27.25
N LYS A 199 -9.86 6.35 28.30
CA LYS A 199 -9.57 6.84 29.66
C LYS A 199 -8.87 5.80 30.51
N GLU A 200 -9.18 4.54 30.27
CA GLU A 200 -8.69 3.44 31.06
C GLU A 200 -8.76 2.15 30.25
N ILE A 201 -7.73 1.33 30.34
CA ILE A 201 -7.70 -0.03 29.85
C ILE A 201 -7.33 -0.89 31.07
N ASN A 202 -8.16 -1.83 31.43
CA ASN A 202 -7.95 -2.76 32.52
C ASN A 202 -7.82 -4.18 31.98
N ILE A 203 -6.75 -4.88 32.40
CA ILE A 203 -6.55 -6.30 32.12
C ILE A 203 -6.82 -7.05 33.40
N VAL A 204 -7.73 -8.01 33.36
CA VAL A 204 -8.16 -8.80 34.53
C VAL A 204 -7.82 -10.26 34.30
N GLY A 205 -7.17 -10.91 35.26
CA GLY A 205 -6.75 -12.31 35.17
C GLY A 205 -5.25 -12.48 34.90
N ASN A 206 -4.50 -11.38 34.84
CA ASN A 206 -3.05 -11.38 34.72
C ASN A 206 -2.42 -11.67 36.10
N GLU A 207 -1.89 -12.89 36.27
CA GLU A 207 -1.22 -13.33 37.48
C GLU A 207 0.31 -13.33 37.34
N THR A 208 0.80 -13.50 36.12
CA THR A 208 2.23 -13.66 35.81
C THR A 208 2.94 -12.35 35.48
N PHE A 209 2.25 -11.44 34.78
CA PHE A 209 2.83 -10.16 34.33
C PHE A 209 2.10 -8.99 34.97
N GLU A 210 2.83 -7.93 35.24
CA GLU A 210 2.23 -6.68 35.71
C GLU A 210 1.38 -6.05 34.59
N GLU A 211 0.23 -5.46 34.95
CA GLU A 211 -0.67 -4.82 33.97
C GLU A 211 0.05 -3.75 33.14
N GLU A 212 0.95 -2.97 33.73
CA GLU A 212 1.71 -1.93 33.06
C GLU A 212 2.62 -2.50 31.96
N GLU A 213 3.24 -3.67 32.20
CA GLU A 213 4.07 -4.36 31.20
C GLU A 213 3.25 -4.84 30.00
N LEU A 214 2.04 -5.33 30.24
CA LEU A 214 1.12 -5.78 29.17
C LEU A 214 0.57 -4.60 28.36
N LEU A 215 0.25 -3.48 29.05
CA LEU A 215 -0.24 -2.28 28.39
C LEU A 215 0.85 -1.58 27.55
N ASP A 216 2.12 -1.76 27.87
CA ASP A 216 3.23 -1.24 27.05
C ASP A 216 3.33 -1.92 25.66
N LEU A 217 2.69 -3.07 25.47
CA LEU A 217 2.60 -3.75 24.18
C LEU A 217 1.56 -3.12 23.26
N PHE A 218 0.63 -2.33 23.79
CA PHE A 218 -0.52 -1.79 23.07
C PHE A 218 -0.16 -0.51 22.30
N GLU A 219 -0.70 -0.40 21.08
CA GLU A 219 -0.68 0.86 20.33
C GLU A 219 -1.71 1.86 20.88
N ALA A 220 -2.82 1.35 21.42
CA ALA A 220 -3.84 2.14 22.06
C ALA A 220 -3.53 2.28 23.56
N GLY A 221 -3.67 3.48 24.12
CA GLY A 221 -3.35 3.67 25.52
C GLY A 221 -3.74 5.04 26.06
N VAL A 222 -3.37 5.28 27.32
CA VAL A 222 -3.54 6.57 27.98
C VAL A 222 -2.20 7.31 27.96
N PRO A 223 -2.09 8.51 27.37
CA PRO A 223 -0.80 9.20 27.26
C PRO A 223 -0.33 9.67 28.65
N GLN A 224 0.86 9.23 29.04
CA GLN A 224 1.49 9.62 30.30
C GLN A 224 2.11 11.02 30.25
N TRP A 225 2.60 11.45 29.05
CA TRP A 225 3.29 12.71 28.83
C TRP A 225 2.69 13.47 27.63
N PHE A 226 2.40 14.75 27.78
CA PHE A 226 1.89 15.63 26.71
C PHE A 226 0.63 15.14 25.96
N PRO A 227 -0.53 14.99 26.65
CA PRO A 227 -1.75 14.43 26.05
C PRO A 227 -2.27 15.18 24.81
N TRP A 228 -1.94 16.47 24.63
CA TRP A 228 -2.39 17.27 23.50
C TRP A 228 -1.64 17.01 22.17
N PHE A 229 -0.50 16.34 22.20
CA PHE A 229 0.23 15.93 20.98
C PHE A 229 0.07 14.44 20.66
N SER A 230 -0.52 13.67 21.54
CA SER A 230 -0.67 12.24 21.39
C SER A 230 -2.01 11.89 20.72
N SER A 231 -1.99 10.89 19.86
CA SER A 231 -3.17 10.27 19.26
C SER A 231 -3.38 8.82 19.72
N ILE A 232 -2.57 8.33 20.68
CA ILE A 232 -2.64 6.95 21.18
C ILE A 232 -3.92 6.69 21.97
N ASP A 233 -4.53 7.73 22.56
CA ASP A 233 -5.78 7.66 23.32
C ASP A 233 -7.05 7.73 22.45
N LYS A 234 -6.92 7.86 21.14
CA LYS A 234 -8.07 7.83 20.23
C LYS A 234 -8.55 6.40 20.06
N TYR A 235 -9.78 6.16 20.46
CA TYR A 235 -10.36 4.83 20.34
C TYR A 235 -10.57 4.44 18.88
N SER A 236 -10.16 3.23 18.55
CA SER A 236 -10.50 2.53 17.32
C SER A 236 -10.68 1.04 17.66
N ARG A 237 -11.74 0.44 17.14
CA ARG A 237 -11.97 -1.00 17.33
C ARG A 237 -10.86 -1.82 16.68
N GLU A 238 -10.41 -1.42 15.50
CA GLU A 238 -9.36 -2.10 14.76
C GLU A 238 -8.04 -2.13 15.56
N LYS A 239 -7.64 -0.97 16.12
CA LYS A 239 -6.45 -0.90 16.99
C LYS A 239 -6.59 -1.80 18.21
N LEU A 240 -7.73 -1.74 18.89
CA LEU A 240 -7.96 -2.57 20.06
C LEU A 240 -7.94 -4.07 19.71
N THR A 241 -8.45 -4.46 18.54
CA THR A 241 -8.35 -5.85 18.07
C THR A 241 -6.90 -6.25 17.82
N GLY A 242 -6.11 -5.39 17.14
CA GLY A 242 -4.67 -5.61 16.95
C GLY A 242 -3.88 -5.69 18.26
N ASP A 243 -4.24 -4.86 19.25
CA ASP A 243 -3.62 -4.89 20.58
C ASP A 243 -3.95 -6.22 21.31
N ILE A 244 -5.17 -6.72 21.17
CA ILE A 244 -5.57 -8.02 21.74
C ILE A 244 -4.81 -9.17 21.06
N GLU A 245 -4.68 -9.15 19.74
CA GLU A 245 -3.87 -10.12 18.97
C GLU A 245 -2.39 -10.07 19.39
N THR A 246 -1.88 -8.86 19.66
CA THR A 246 -0.51 -8.67 20.16
C THR A 246 -0.35 -9.25 21.56
N LEU A 247 -1.34 -9.06 22.44
CA LEU A 247 -1.37 -9.64 23.78
C LEU A 247 -1.40 -11.17 23.70
N GLU A 248 -2.25 -11.75 22.86
CA GLU A 248 -2.33 -13.19 22.63
C GLU A 248 -1.00 -13.75 22.11
N SER A 249 -0.43 -13.10 21.11
CA SER A 249 0.88 -13.47 20.55
C SER A 249 1.98 -13.42 21.61
N HIS A 250 1.98 -12.40 22.47
CA HIS A 250 2.96 -12.26 23.55
C HIS A 250 2.93 -13.46 24.52
N TYR A 251 1.74 -13.85 24.98
CA TYR A 251 1.61 -15.01 25.89
C TYR A 251 1.97 -16.31 25.19
N LEU A 252 1.53 -16.53 23.94
CA LEU A 252 1.88 -17.72 23.15
C LEU A 252 3.39 -17.81 22.89
N ASP A 253 4.08 -16.68 22.73
CA ASP A 253 5.52 -16.64 22.51
C ASP A 253 6.33 -16.92 23.77
N LEU A 254 5.75 -16.68 24.94
CA LEU A 254 6.37 -16.97 26.22
C LEU A 254 6.07 -18.39 26.75
N GLY A 255 5.18 -19.12 26.08
CA GLY A 255 4.89 -20.51 26.39
C GLY A 255 3.52 -20.78 26.99
N TYR A 256 2.65 -19.79 27.09
CA TYR A 256 1.31 -19.93 27.63
C TYR A 256 0.34 -20.41 26.54
N LEU A 257 0.48 -21.67 26.13
CA LEU A 257 -0.24 -22.26 25.01
C LEU A 257 -1.78 -22.26 25.17
N ARG A 258 -2.28 -22.25 26.41
CA ARG A 258 -3.70 -22.21 26.75
C ARG A 258 -4.20 -20.82 27.09
N PHE A 259 -3.42 -19.79 26.77
CA PHE A 259 -3.87 -18.41 26.91
C PHE A 259 -5.16 -18.17 26.11
N ASN A 260 -6.09 -17.45 26.72
CA ASN A 260 -7.34 -17.07 26.06
C ASN A 260 -7.82 -15.71 26.53
N VAL A 261 -8.36 -14.92 25.64
CA VAL A 261 -9.12 -13.72 25.99
C VAL A 261 -10.58 -14.09 26.15
N ASP A 262 -11.05 -14.19 27.40
CA ASP A 262 -12.39 -14.66 27.72
C ASP A 262 -13.47 -13.66 27.30
N SER A 263 -13.20 -12.36 27.47
CA SER A 263 -14.10 -11.31 27.02
C SER A 263 -13.42 -9.95 26.96
N THR A 264 -13.86 -9.12 26.01
CA THR A 264 -13.49 -7.71 25.89
C THR A 264 -14.74 -6.85 26.03
N GLN A 265 -14.77 -6.00 27.05
CA GLN A 265 -15.89 -5.10 27.33
C GLN A 265 -15.47 -3.66 27.07
N VAL A 266 -16.23 -2.98 26.22
CA VAL A 266 -16.02 -1.57 25.90
C VAL A 266 -17.21 -0.76 26.41
N SER A 267 -16.98 0.08 27.38
CA SER A 267 -18.00 0.97 27.97
C SER A 267 -17.76 2.40 27.53
N VAL A 268 -18.84 3.07 27.10
CA VAL A 268 -18.80 4.45 26.61
C VAL A 268 -19.52 5.34 27.60
N SER A 269 -18.90 6.47 27.93
CA SER A 269 -19.51 7.49 28.81
C SER A 269 -20.78 8.10 28.19
N PRO A 270 -21.71 8.62 29.01
CA PRO A 270 -22.97 9.21 28.52
C PRO A 270 -22.77 10.39 27.56
N ASP A 271 -21.66 11.11 27.66
CA ASP A 271 -21.27 12.20 26.76
C ASP A 271 -20.64 11.72 25.44
N LYS A 272 -20.46 10.40 25.28
CA LYS A 272 -19.86 9.74 24.10
C LYS A 272 -18.41 10.16 23.81
N LEU A 273 -17.70 10.74 24.77
CA LEU A 273 -16.34 11.26 24.60
C LEU A 273 -15.26 10.43 25.30
N SER A 274 -15.64 9.52 26.17
CA SER A 274 -14.72 8.69 26.94
C SER A 274 -15.05 7.20 26.79
N VAL A 275 -14.00 6.40 26.65
CA VAL A 275 -14.09 4.94 26.52
C VAL A 275 -13.29 4.29 27.64
N PHE A 276 -13.86 3.26 28.24
CA PHE A 276 -13.24 2.38 29.23
C PHE A 276 -13.24 0.97 28.66
N VAL A 277 -12.09 0.32 28.66
CA VAL A 277 -11.91 -1.02 28.13
C VAL A 277 -11.56 -1.96 29.28
N THR A 278 -12.23 -3.12 29.35
CA THR A 278 -11.85 -4.18 30.27
C THR A 278 -11.67 -5.47 29.48
N ILE A 279 -10.47 -6.05 29.59
CA ILE A 279 -10.07 -7.28 28.91
C ILE A 279 -9.92 -8.35 29.99
N ASN A 280 -10.77 -9.37 29.96
CA ASN A 280 -10.65 -10.50 30.86
C ASN A 280 -9.87 -11.62 30.14
N ILE A 281 -8.81 -12.07 30.78
CA ILE A 281 -7.92 -13.10 30.25
C ILE A 281 -7.82 -14.30 31.18
N SER A 282 -7.44 -15.42 30.60
CA SER A 282 -7.03 -16.63 31.30
C SER A 282 -5.64 -17.02 30.79
N GLU A 283 -4.59 -16.90 31.64
CA GLU A 283 -3.21 -17.13 31.21
C GLU A 283 -2.91 -18.58 30.88
N GLY A 284 -3.48 -19.50 31.63
CA GLY A 284 -3.16 -20.91 31.56
C GLY A 284 -1.79 -21.27 32.15
N ASP A 285 -1.32 -22.46 31.85
CA ASP A 285 -0.02 -22.95 32.34
C ASP A 285 1.09 -22.73 31.32
N LEU A 286 2.33 -22.71 31.82
CA LEU A 286 3.53 -22.63 30.99
C LEU A 286 3.87 -24.01 30.38
N TYR A 287 3.97 -24.08 29.08
CA TYR A 287 4.33 -25.30 28.33
C TYR A 287 5.77 -25.27 27.83
N THR A 288 6.43 -26.42 27.85
CA THR A 288 7.77 -26.62 27.31
C THR A 288 7.73 -27.60 26.13
N VAL A 289 8.61 -27.38 25.15
CA VAL A 289 8.76 -28.28 24.01
C VAL A 289 9.46 -29.57 24.46
N SER A 290 8.84 -30.71 24.29
CA SER A 290 9.39 -32.03 24.61
C SER A 290 10.23 -32.55 23.46
N SER A 291 9.67 -32.63 22.24
CA SER A 291 10.36 -33.08 21.04
C SER A 291 10.08 -32.18 19.84
N VAL A 292 10.99 -32.26 18.84
CA VAL A 292 10.80 -31.59 17.55
C VAL A 292 11.11 -32.56 16.43
N ASP A 293 10.07 -32.96 15.71
CA ASP A 293 10.15 -33.95 14.66
C ASP A 293 9.84 -33.37 13.28
N LEU A 294 10.42 -34.00 12.26
CA LEU A 294 10.22 -33.66 10.85
C LEU A 294 9.62 -34.89 10.16
N LEU A 295 8.47 -34.74 9.55
CA LEU A 295 7.77 -35.79 8.81
C LEU A 295 7.41 -35.33 7.40
N GLY A 296 7.12 -36.28 6.51
CA GLY A 296 6.73 -36.01 5.13
C GLY A 296 7.86 -36.27 4.13
N ASP A 297 7.77 -35.70 2.95
CA ASP A 297 8.68 -35.95 1.84
C ASP A 297 9.92 -35.05 1.88
N MET A 298 11.07 -35.64 2.23
CA MET A 298 12.34 -34.91 2.36
C MET A 298 13.07 -34.80 1.03
N VAL A 299 12.66 -33.87 0.17
CA VAL A 299 13.33 -33.57 -1.12
C VAL A 299 14.67 -32.82 -0.98
N ILE A 300 14.95 -32.31 0.22
CA ILE A 300 16.19 -31.65 0.61
C ILE A 300 16.77 -32.43 1.82
N PRO A 301 18.12 -32.51 1.95
CA PRO A 301 18.70 -33.17 3.12
C PRO A 301 18.15 -32.67 4.43
N GLU A 302 17.69 -33.57 5.30
CA GLU A 302 17.08 -33.28 6.59
C GLU A 302 17.95 -32.33 7.44
N THR A 303 19.27 -32.46 7.36
CA THR A 303 20.21 -31.56 8.05
C THR A 303 20.04 -30.09 7.68
N GLN A 304 19.68 -29.80 6.42
CA GLN A 304 19.44 -28.42 5.97
C GLN A 304 18.09 -27.89 6.46
N ILE A 305 17.10 -28.75 6.62
CA ILE A 305 15.79 -28.43 7.17
C ILE A 305 15.93 -28.17 8.67
N ARG A 306 16.64 -29.07 9.41
CA ARG A 306 16.90 -28.88 10.85
C ARG A 306 17.67 -27.59 11.17
N LEU A 307 18.53 -27.10 10.28
CA LEU A 307 19.17 -25.80 10.42
C LEU A 307 18.20 -24.61 10.31
N ARG A 308 17.02 -24.82 9.74
CA ARG A 308 15.95 -23.82 9.58
C ARG A 308 14.87 -23.96 10.65
N THR A 309 14.93 -24.96 11.48
CA THR A 309 14.06 -25.16 12.61
C THR A 309 14.63 -24.40 13.82
N PHE A 310 13.93 -23.36 14.25
CA PHE A 310 14.38 -22.50 15.36
C PHE A 310 13.91 -23.03 16.72
N VAL A 311 12.84 -23.83 16.73
CA VAL A 311 12.32 -24.51 17.92
C VAL A 311 13.27 -25.60 18.39
N ARG A 312 13.50 -25.69 19.72
CA ARG A 312 14.39 -26.67 20.34
C ARG A 312 13.71 -27.43 21.46
N PRO A 313 14.00 -28.70 21.69
CA PRO A 313 13.57 -29.40 22.89
C PRO A 313 14.05 -28.69 24.18
N GLN A 314 13.26 -28.79 25.23
CA GLN A 314 13.50 -28.22 26.58
C GLN A 314 13.47 -26.67 26.64
N GLN A 315 13.01 -25.99 25.61
CA GLN A 315 12.71 -24.56 25.69
C GLN A 315 11.20 -24.35 25.91
N ASN A 316 10.82 -23.17 26.40
CA ASN A 316 9.44 -22.78 26.45
C ASN A 316 8.83 -22.79 25.05
N PHE A 317 7.57 -23.16 24.94
CA PHE A 317 6.82 -23.05 23.70
C PHE A 317 6.86 -21.59 23.21
N SER A 318 6.91 -21.38 21.89
CA SER A 318 6.81 -20.06 21.28
C SER A 318 6.20 -20.21 19.89
N GLN A 319 5.05 -19.58 19.69
CA GLN A 319 4.36 -19.60 18.40
C GLN A 319 5.16 -18.88 17.33
N ALA A 320 5.84 -17.78 17.69
CA ALA A 320 6.71 -17.06 16.76
C ALA A 320 7.86 -17.92 16.23
N LEU A 321 8.48 -18.75 17.08
CA LEU A 321 9.57 -19.65 16.65
C LEU A 321 9.04 -20.79 15.76
N ILE A 322 7.84 -21.27 16.00
CA ILE A 322 7.17 -22.27 15.15
C ILE A 322 6.87 -21.66 13.79
N THR A 323 6.22 -20.51 13.73
CA THR A 323 5.92 -19.79 12.50
C THR A 323 7.20 -19.45 11.72
N ALA A 324 8.21 -18.90 12.39
CA ALA A 324 9.51 -18.61 11.79
C ALA A 324 10.22 -19.86 11.24
N SER A 325 10.10 -21.01 11.92
CA SER A 325 10.65 -22.29 11.44
C SER A 325 9.92 -22.76 10.19
N LYS A 326 8.60 -22.74 10.22
CA LYS A 326 7.72 -23.08 9.09
C LYS A 326 8.04 -22.23 7.86
N ASP A 327 8.12 -20.91 8.03
CA ASP A 327 8.45 -19.96 6.95
C ASP A 327 9.86 -20.21 6.41
N ALA A 328 10.83 -20.45 7.29
CA ALA A 328 12.21 -20.71 6.89
C ALA A 328 12.36 -22.03 6.12
N ILE A 329 11.59 -23.07 6.49
CA ILE A 329 11.55 -24.36 5.78
C ILE A 329 10.88 -24.17 4.42
N SER A 330 9.69 -23.54 4.37
CA SER A 330 8.95 -23.23 3.14
C SER A 330 9.81 -22.41 2.18
N ASN A 331 10.44 -21.34 2.65
CA ASN A 331 11.34 -20.51 1.84
C ASN A 331 12.52 -21.31 1.29
N ARG A 332 13.06 -22.26 2.06
CA ARG A 332 14.15 -23.13 1.58
C ARG A 332 13.70 -24.06 0.46
N LEU A 333 12.50 -24.64 0.58
CA LEU A 333 11.87 -25.46 -0.44
C LEU A 333 11.54 -24.65 -1.70
N ASN A 334 10.94 -23.49 -1.52
CA ASN A 334 10.57 -22.57 -2.61
C ASN A 334 11.79 -22.13 -3.43
N ASN A 335 12.94 -21.93 -2.78
CA ASN A 335 14.17 -21.57 -3.47
C ASN A 335 14.77 -22.72 -4.32
N GLU A 336 14.40 -23.96 -4.03
CA GLU A 336 14.75 -25.15 -4.85
C GLU A 336 13.70 -25.46 -5.92
N GLY A 337 12.64 -24.63 -6.00
CA GLY A 337 11.59 -24.71 -7.00
C GLY A 337 10.32 -25.41 -6.57
N TYR A 338 10.18 -25.71 -5.32
CA TYR A 338 8.91 -26.23 -4.78
C TYR A 338 8.02 -25.06 -4.36
N ALA A 339 7.55 -24.29 -5.36
CA ALA A 339 6.88 -23.01 -5.15
C ALA A 339 5.55 -23.11 -4.35
N PHE A 340 4.95 -24.29 -4.34
CA PHE A 340 3.70 -24.59 -3.63
C PHE A 340 3.91 -25.51 -2.43
N ALA A 341 5.14 -25.60 -1.92
CA ALA A 341 5.45 -26.45 -0.76
C ALA A 341 4.64 -26.00 0.46
N GLU A 342 3.96 -26.94 1.09
CA GLU A 342 3.21 -26.75 2.32
C GLU A 342 3.98 -27.33 3.50
N VAL A 343 4.11 -26.54 4.56
CA VAL A 343 4.69 -26.97 5.83
C VAL A 343 3.64 -26.72 6.91
N THR A 344 3.13 -27.80 7.49
CA THR A 344 2.10 -27.76 8.52
C THR A 344 2.70 -28.15 9.85
N GLU A 345 2.44 -27.35 10.88
CA GLU A 345 2.75 -27.71 12.26
C GLU A 345 1.65 -28.60 12.85
N ILE A 346 2.06 -29.65 13.53
CA ILE A 346 1.19 -30.53 14.32
C ILE A 346 1.70 -30.47 15.74
N LEU A 347 0.83 -30.03 16.66
CA LEU A 347 1.13 -29.92 18.08
C LEU A 347 0.41 -31.03 18.82
N ASP A 348 1.15 -31.91 19.50
CA ASP A 348 0.61 -32.91 20.43
C ASP A 348 0.86 -32.40 21.86
N ILE A 349 -0.23 -32.02 22.52
CA ILE A 349 -0.20 -31.30 23.80
C ILE A 349 -0.48 -32.30 24.94
N ASN A 350 0.46 -32.42 25.85
CA ASN A 350 0.32 -33.15 27.09
C ASN A 350 0.01 -32.19 28.25
N ASP A 351 -1.27 -32.10 28.63
CA ASP A 351 -1.71 -31.22 29.69
C ASP A 351 -1.32 -31.70 31.09
N GLU A 352 -0.96 -33.00 31.28
CA GLU A 352 -0.51 -33.53 32.57
C GLU A 352 0.93 -33.10 32.87
N ASP A 353 1.82 -33.23 31.90
CA ASP A 353 3.26 -32.88 32.02
C ASP A 353 3.58 -31.45 31.63
N LYS A 354 2.61 -30.68 31.09
CA LYS A 354 2.75 -29.34 30.53
C LYS A 354 3.84 -29.29 29.44
N THR A 355 3.80 -30.29 28.56
CA THR A 355 4.73 -30.41 27.43
C THR A 355 4.00 -30.44 26.10
N VAL A 356 4.71 -30.09 25.03
CA VAL A 356 4.20 -30.14 23.67
C VAL A 356 5.24 -30.77 22.74
N ASP A 357 4.80 -31.76 21.98
CA ASP A 357 5.60 -32.33 20.87
C ASP A 357 5.25 -31.56 19.60
N VAL A 358 6.27 -31.02 18.93
CA VAL A 358 6.13 -30.22 17.73
C VAL A 358 6.57 -31.04 16.53
N THR A 359 5.66 -31.31 15.61
CA THR A 359 5.97 -32.01 14.37
C THR A 359 5.73 -31.08 13.17
N PHE A 360 6.76 -30.88 12.35
CA PHE A 360 6.62 -30.19 11.06
C PHE A 360 6.37 -31.24 9.97
N PHE A 361 5.17 -31.24 9.43
CA PHE A 361 4.82 -32.09 8.30
C PHE A 361 5.09 -31.31 7.02
N ILE A 362 5.96 -31.88 6.15
CA ILE A 362 6.47 -31.25 4.94
C ILE A 362 5.88 -31.97 3.73
N ASP A 363 5.11 -31.22 2.94
CA ASP A 363 4.64 -31.62 1.62
C ASP A 363 5.27 -30.68 0.57
N PRO A 364 6.34 -31.10 -0.13
CA PRO A 364 6.98 -30.24 -1.11
C PRO A 364 6.15 -30.04 -2.37
N GLN A 365 5.13 -30.87 -2.60
CA GLN A 365 4.39 -30.93 -3.87
C GLN A 365 5.32 -31.12 -5.09
N MET A 366 4.91 -30.63 -6.27
CA MET A 366 5.71 -30.80 -7.50
C MET A 366 6.72 -29.66 -7.67
N ARG A 367 7.88 -29.98 -8.22
CA ARG A 367 8.87 -28.98 -8.58
C ARG A 367 8.39 -28.16 -9.76
N THR A 368 8.44 -26.85 -9.65
CA THR A 368 7.80 -25.90 -10.54
C THR A 368 8.83 -25.15 -11.38
N TYR A 369 8.52 -24.94 -12.65
CA TYR A 369 9.38 -24.24 -13.62
C TYR A 369 8.66 -23.00 -14.15
N VAL A 370 9.42 -21.93 -14.41
CA VAL A 370 8.89 -20.70 -14.98
C VAL A 370 8.69 -20.87 -16.47
N ARG A 371 7.44 -20.88 -16.94
CA ARG A 371 7.16 -20.92 -18.37
C ARG A 371 7.52 -19.59 -19.04
N ARG A 372 7.05 -18.48 -18.49
CA ARG A 372 7.32 -17.13 -18.98
C ARG A 372 7.24 -16.08 -17.87
N ILE A 373 7.86 -14.92 -18.14
CA ILE A 373 7.80 -13.75 -17.28
C ILE A 373 7.03 -12.66 -18.03
N GLU A 374 5.90 -12.22 -17.49
CA GLU A 374 5.06 -11.16 -18.03
C GLU A 374 5.23 -9.86 -17.23
N TYR A 375 5.11 -8.75 -17.93
CA TYR A 375 5.09 -7.41 -17.33
C TYR A 375 3.78 -6.73 -17.70
N ARG A 376 3.12 -6.10 -16.71
CA ARG A 376 1.85 -5.39 -16.88
C ARG A 376 1.95 -4.01 -16.27
N GLY A 377 1.25 -3.03 -16.88
CA GLY A 377 1.19 -1.66 -16.37
C GLY A 377 2.31 -0.73 -16.85
N ASN A 378 3.35 -1.24 -17.50
CA ASN A 378 4.44 -0.46 -18.08
C ASN A 378 4.00 0.19 -19.42
N THR A 379 3.34 1.33 -19.34
CA THR A 379 2.80 2.04 -20.52
C THR A 379 3.83 2.95 -21.19
N ARG A 380 4.78 3.50 -20.43
CA ARG A 380 5.85 4.38 -20.87
C ARG A 380 7.19 3.66 -20.87
N THR A 381 7.48 2.88 -19.82
CA THR A 381 8.73 2.16 -19.65
C THR A 381 8.79 0.97 -20.62
N GLN A 382 9.85 0.85 -21.36
CA GLN A 382 10.07 -0.25 -22.30
C GLN A 382 10.20 -1.57 -21.53
N GLY A 383 9.64 -2.67 -22.05
CA GLY A 383 9.70 -3.99 -21.42
C GLY A 383 11.12 -4.50 -21.20
N GLU A 384 12.08 -4.09 -22.05
CA GLU A 384 13.49 -4.41 -21.91
C GLU A 384 14.08 -3.86 -20.60
N VAL A 385 13.63 -2.68 -20.16
CA VAL A 385 14.08 -2.08 -18.90
C VAL A 385 13.67 -2.93 -17.70
N LEU A 386 12.48 -3.52 -17.71
CA LEU A 386 12.03 -4.44 -16.65
C LEU A 386 12.77 -5.77 -16.76
N ARG A 387 12.89 -6.31 -17.97
CA ARG A 387 13.50 -7.62 -18.21
C ARG A 387 14.97 -7.69 -17.78
N ARG A 388 15.76 -6.64 -18.03
CA ARG A 388 17.18 -6.61 -17.65
C ARG A 388 17.43 -6.61 -16.14
N GLU A 389 16.41 -6.23 -15.35
CA GLU A 389 16.48 -6.29 -13.89
C GLU A 389 16.25 -7.70 -13.34
N MET A 390 15.70 -8.61 -14.12
CA MET A 390 15.42 -9.96 -13.68
C MET A 390 16.69 -10.80 -13.57
N ARG A 391 16.73 -11.64 -12.52
CA ARG A 391 17.73 -12.70 -12.33
C ARG A 391 17.13 -14.07 -12.56
N LEU A 392 15.81 -14.17 -12.50
CA LEU A 392 15.06 -15.35 -12.88
C LEU A 392 14.95 -15.41 -14.40
N MET A 393 15.15 -16.59 -14.96
CA MET A 393 15.03 -16.85 -16.41
C MET A 393 13.83 -17.74 -16.71
N GLU A 394 13.25 -17.57 -17.86
CA GLU A 394 12.25 -18.49 -18.39
C GLU A 394 12.85 -19.88 -18.56
N SER A 395 12.08 -20.92 -18.33
CA SER A 395 12.49 -22.34 -18.24
C SER A 395 13.41 -22.69 -17.05
N ALA A 396 13.71 -21.73 -16.18
CA ALA A 396 14.41 -21.99 -14.92
C ALA A 396 13.44 -22.45 -13.84
N VAL A 397 14.00 -22.98 -12.77
CA VAL A 397 13.26 -23.35 -11.57
C VAL A 397 12.63 -22.11 -10.93
N ALA A 398 11.36 -22.18 -10.55
CA ALA A 398 10.63 -21.08 -9.92
C ALA A 398 11.13 -20.86 -8.48
N SER A 399 12.07 -19.92 -8.32
CA SER A 399 12.63 -19.54 -7.02
C SER A 399 11.94 -18.27 -6.51
N THR A 400 11.24 -18.37 -5.39
CA THR A 400 10.59 -17.22 -4.76
C THR A 400 11.60 -16.13 -4.43
N GLN A 401 12.79 -16.48 -3.97
CA GLN A 401 13.85 -15.51 -3.70
C GLN A 401 14.25 -14.70 -4.94
N LEU A 402 14.33 -15.35 -6.12
CA LEU A 402 14.65 -14.67 -7.36
C LEU A 402 13.48 -13.80 -7.86
N ILE A 403 12.24 -14.24 -7.63
CA ILE A 403 11.03 -13.48 -7.94
C ILE A 403 11.00 -12.21 -7.09
N ASP A 404 11.16 -12.32 -5.77
CA ASP A 404 11.19 -11.20 -4.85
C ASP A 404 12.38 -10.26 -5.12
N SER A 405 13.53 -10.82 -5.45
CA SER A 405 14.69 -10.01 -5.87
C SER A 405 14.38 -9.18 -7.12
N GLY A 406 13.65 -9.74 -8.08
CA GLY A 406 13.17 -9.03 -9.27
C GLY A 406 12.26 -7.87 -8.89
N LYS A 407 11.28 -8.11 -8.01
CA LYS A 407 10.38 -7.08 -7.46
C LYS A 407 11.16 -5.93 -6.81
N ILE A 408 12.09 -6.25 -5.90
CA ILE A 408 12.93 -5.26 -5.20
C ILE A 408 13.79 -4.47 -6.18
N ARG A 409 14.30 -5.10 -7.25
CA ARG A 409 15.12 -4.41 -8.25
C ARG A 409 14.29 -3.45 -9.10
N LEU A 410 13.08 -3.82 -9.49
CA LEU A 410 12.14 -2.92 -10.18
C LEU A 410 11.76 -1.73 -9.30
N ASP A 411 11.45 -1.97 -8.05
CA ASP A 411 11.11 -0.94 -7.08
C ASP A 411 12.25 0.08 -6.89
N ARG A 412 13.50 -0.39 -6.85
CA ARG A 412 14.71 0.46 -6.75
C ARG A 412 14.95 1.36 -7.95
N LEU A 413 14.36 1.10 -9.11
CA LEU A 413 14.46 1.99 -10.26
C LEU A 413 13.83 3.37 -9.99
N GLY A 414 12.83 3.41 -9.09
CA GLY A 414 12.10 4.64 -8.77
C GLY A 414 11.19 5.13 -9.90
N PHE A 415 10.85 4.26 -10.85
CA PHE A 415 9.93 4.54 -11.97
C PHE A 415 8.50 4.16 -11.64
N PHE A 416 8.32 3.38 -10.58
CA PHE A 416 7.05 2.78 -10.20
C PHE A 416 6.66 3.20 -8.78
N SER A 417 5.36 3.49 -8.56
CA SER A 417 4.78 3.75 -7.25
C SER A 417 4.50 2.45 -6.50
N SER A 418 4.16 1.38 -7.24
CA SER A 418 4.00 0.04 -6.72
C SER A 418 4.55 -1.00 -7.70
N VAL A 419 5.05 -2.09 -7.17
CA VAL A 419 5.47 -3.27 -7.92
C VAL A 419 4.92 -4.50 -7.21
N GLU A 420 4.13 -5.27 -7.90
CA GLU A 420 3.59 -6.53 -7.40
C GLU A 420 4.09 -7.71 -8.25
N SER A 421 4.25 -8.87 -7.62
CA SER A 421 4.61 -10.11 -8.30
C SER A 421 3.62 -11.19 -7.96
N GLU A 422 3.14 -11.88 -8.96
CA GLU A 422 2.20 -12.99 -8.83
C GLU A 422 2.75 -14.21 -9.57
N THR A 423 2.57 -15.39 -8.96
CA THR A 423 2.93 -16.67 -9.58
C THR A 423 1.64 -17.43 -9.89
N VAL A 424 1.34 -17.58 -11.17
CA VAL A 424 0.10 -18.17 -11.65
C VAL A 424 0.35 -19.55 -12.26
N PRO A 425 -0.29 -20.63 -11.74
CA PRO A 425 -0.21 -21.95 -12.34
C PRO A 425 -0.72 -21.95 -13.79
N VAL A 426 -0.03 -22.66 -14.67
CA VAL A 426 -0.41 -22.78 -16.08
C VAL A 426 -1.50 -23.84 -16.23
N PRO A 427 -2.70 -23.51 -16.77
CA PRO A 427 -3.75 -24.50 -16.98
C PRO A 427 -3.30 -25.64 -17.88
N GLY A 428 -3.47 -26.88 -17.42
CA GLY A 428 -3.13 -28.09 -18.17
C GLY A 428 -1.70 -28.62 -17.96
N THR A 429 -0.90 -27.96 -17.15
CA THR A 429 0.39 -28.44 -16.63
C THR A 429 0.36 -28.51 -15.12
N ASN A 430 1.17 -29.37 -14.51
CA ASN A 430 1.22 -29.50 -13.05
C ASN A 430 2.52 -28.91 -12.47
N ASP A 431 3.47 -28.54 -13.32
CA ASP A 431 4.84 -28.17 -12.98
C ASP A 431 5.29 -26.84 -13.61
N GLU A 432 4.40 -26.11 -14.28
CA GLU A 432 4.73 -24.83 -14.88
C GLU A 432 3.93 -23.66 -14.26
N VAL A 433 4.62 -22.54 -14.14
CA VAL A 433 4.01 -21.27 -13.68
C VAL A 433 4.40 -20.12 -14.59
N ASP A 434 3.49 -19.15 -14.70
CA ASP A 434 3.79 -17.83 -15.22
C ASP A 434 4.09 -16.90 -14.05
N VAL A 435 5.15 -16.11 -14.17
CA VAL A 435 5.47 -15.05 -13.21
C VAL A 435 5.06 -13.72 -13.81
N ILE A 436 4.16 -13.03 -13.16
CA ILE A 436 3.58 -11.77 -13.62
C ILE A 436 4.03 -10.64 -12.68
N TYR A 437 4.73 -9.65 -13.24
CA TYR A 437 5.06 -8.41 -12.53
C TYR A 437 4.09 -7.33 -12.98
N THR A 438 3.26 -6.84 -12.06
CA THR A 438 2.36 -5.71 -12.28
C THR A 438 2.98 -4.47 -11.68
N VAL A 439 3.16 -3.43 -12.49
CA VAL A 439 3.77 -2.18 -12.07
C VAL A 439 2.80 -1.01 -12.27
N GLU A 440 2.86 -0.04 -11.39
CA GLU A 440 2.17 1.22 -11.53
C GLU A 440 3.19 2.34 -11.72
N GLU A 441 3.17 2.98 -12.89
CA GLU A 441 4.17 3.99 -13.24
C GLU A 441 3.94 5.33 -12.51
N GLN A 442 5.03 5.91 -12.03
CA GLN A 442 5.05 7.27 -11.46
C GLN A 442 5.94 8.20 -12.28
N PRO A 443 5.81 9.52 -12.13
CA PRO A 443 6.71 10.47 -12.76
C PRO A 443 8.16 10.22 -12.37
N SER A 444 9.02 9.92 -13.37
CA SER A 444 10.46 9.65 -13.19
C SER A 444 11.32 10.91 -13.28
N GLY A 445 10.73 12.03 -13.70
CA GLY A 445 11.38 13.32 -13.86
C GLY A 445 11.08 14.29 -12.73
N SER A 446 12.03 15.17 -12.47
CA SER A 446 11.87 16.27 -11.53
C SER A 446 12.46 17.57 -12.09
N ILE A 447 11.76 18.67 -11.84
CA ILE A 447 12.23 20.02 -12.13
C ILE A 447 12.23 20.78 -10.81
N SER A 448 13.39 21.29 -10.41
CA SER A 448 13.52 22.10 -9.21
C SER A 448 14.14 23.45 -9.53
N ALA A 449 13.48 24.51 -9.12
CA ALA A 449 14.02 25.86 -9.14
C ALA A 449 14.19 26.35 -7.70
N SER A 450 15.34 26.89 -7.37
CA SER A 450 15.66 27.39 -6.04
C SER A 450 16.16 28.84 -6.10
N ILE A 451 15.72 29.62 -5.13
CA ILE A 451 16.22 30.95 -4.87
C ILE A 451 16.58 31.06 -3.40
N GLY A 452 17.74 31.63 -3.12
CA GLY A 452 18.22 31.78 -1.76
C GLY A 452 19.12 32.99 -1.62
N TYR A 453 19.44 33.35 -0.39
CA TYR A 453 20.40 34.37 -0.07
C TYR A 453 21.30 33.95 1.11
N ALA A 454 22.60 34.07 0.91
CA ALA A 454 23.57 33.84 1.99
C ALA A 454 24.56 34.98 2.02
N GLY A 455 24.98 35.46 3.20
CA GLY A 455 25.84 36.62 3.37
C GLY A 455 27.15 36.55 2.57
N TYR A 456 27.74 35.35 2.50
CA TYR A 456 28.98 35.10 1.74
C TYR A 456 28.74 34.83 0.22
N ALA A 457 27.60 34.30 -0.14
CA ALA A 457 27.28 33.85 -1.49
C ALA A 457 26.40 34.85 -2.29
N GLY A 458 25.82 35.84 -1.59
CA GLY A 458 24.84 36.74 -2.18
C GLY A 458 23.54 36.02 -2.57
N ALA A 459 22.90 36.44 -3.64
CA ALA A 459 21.76 35.74 -4.21
C ALA A 459 22.23 34.43 -4.87
N ILE A 460 21.55 33.36 -4.56
CA ILE A 460 21.78 32.02 -5.10
C ILE A 460 20.56 31.64 -5.93
N LEU A 461 20.78 31.29 -7.18
CA LEU A 461 19.78 30.82 -8.12
C LEU A 461 20.17 29.41 -8.58
N GLY A 462 19.25 28.47 -8.51
CA GLY A 462 19.44 27.11 -9.00
C GLY A 462 18.27 26.66 -9.86
N LEU A 463 18.59 26.00 -10.96
CA LEU A 463 17.64 25.26 -11.80
C LEU A 463 18.24 23.88 -12.05
N ASN A 464 17.50 22.84 -11.64
CA ASN A 464 17.88 21.46 -11.92
C ASN A 464 16.71 20.75 -12.58
N LEU A 465 16.99 20.10 -13.69
CA LEU A 465 16.09 19.20 -14.39
C LEU A 465 16.75 17.83 -14.40
N GLN A 466 16.01 16.81 -13.97
CA GLN A 466 16.47 15.45 -14.00
C GLN A 466 15.34 14.56 -14.52
N GLU A 467 15.65 13.68 -15.47
CA GLU A 467 14.76 12.64 -15.96
C GLU A 467 15.51 11.30 -15.85
N ASN A 468 14.96 10.37 -15.07
CA ASN A 468 15.62 9.09 -14.79
C ASN A 468 15.20 7.95 -15.75
N ASN A 469 14.12 8.17 -16.50
CA ASN A 469 13.60 7.21 -17.47
C ASN A 469 13.31 7.89 -18.81
N PHE A 470 14.36 8.51 -19.39
CA PHE A 470 14.23 9.28 -20.61
C PHE A 470 13.68 8.44 -21.77
N LEU A 471 12.53 8.85 -22.30
CA LEU A 471 11.78 8.14 -23.35
C LEU A 471 11.48 6.65 -23.01
N GLY A 472 11.37 6.32 -21.74
CA GLY A 472 11.08 4.94 -21.30
C GLY A 472 12.24 3.96 -21.41
N SER A 473 13.45 4.41 -21.75
CA SER A 473 14.62 3.57 -21.94
C SER A 473 15.41 3.24 -20.67
N GLY A 474 15.01 3.85 -19.54
CA GLY A 474 15.76 3.77 -18.27
C GLY A 474 17.05 4.58 -18.27
N ASN A 475 17.29 5.38 -19.32
CA ASN A 475 18.44 6.28 -19.38
C ASN A 475 18.15 7.55 -18.58
N GLN A 476 19.20 8.15 -18.02
CA GLN A 476 19.09 9.36 -17.22
C GLN A 476 19.63 10.56 -17.97
N VAL A 477 18.89 11.66 -17.95
CA VAL A 477 19.31 12.96 -18.47
C VAL A 477 19.24 13.97 -17.35
N SER A 478 20.27 14.78 -17.18
CA SER A 478 20.22 15.89 -16.24
C SER A 478 20.80 17.19 -16.82
N LEU A 479 20.18 18.30 -16.42
CA LEU A 479 20.62 19.66 -16.67
C LEU A 479 20.63 20.39 -15.33
N GLY A 480 21.80 20.91 -14.97
CA GLY A 480 21.98 21.75 -13.77
C GLY A 480 22.53 23.10 -14.12
N ILE A 481 21.87 24.14 -13.67
CA ILE A 481 22.34 25.54 -13.78
C ILE A 481 22.33 26.13 -12.38
N ASN A 482 23.47 26.60 -11.92
CA ASN A 482 23.58 27.28 -10.63
C ASN A 482 24.35 28.59 -10.78
N GLN A 483 23.89 29.61 -10.10
CA GLN A 483 24.51 30.93 -10.07
C GLN A 483 24.51 31.50 -8.66
N SER A 484 25.64 31.96 -8.22
CA SER A 484 25.83 32.73 -6.98
C SER A 484 26.87 33.85 -7.25
N ARG A 485 27.20 34.64 -6.22
CA ARG A 485 28.25 35.65 -6.31
C ARG A 485 29.60 35.06 -6.71
N TYR A 486 29.95 33.92 -6.14
CA TYR A 486 31.26 33.30 -6.30
C TYR A 486 31.30 32.15 -7.31
N GLN A 487 30.14 31.62 -7.74
CA GLN A 487 30.11 30.47 -8.63
C GLN A 487 29.01 30.60 -9.68
N LYS A 488 29.35 30.26 -10.92
CA LYS A 488 28.40 29.96 -12.00
C LYS A 488 28.70 28.58 -12.53
N SER A 489 27.70 27.76 -12.72
CA SER A 489 27.90 26.41 -13.28
C SER A 489 26.75 25.99 -14.18
N LEU A 490 27.12 25.31 -15.26
CA LEU A 490 26.25 24.58 -16.17
C LEU A 490 26.75 23.14 -16.24
N ASN A 491 25.89 22.19 -16.05
CA ASN A 491 26.18 20.76 -16.22
C ASN A 491 25.09 20.10 -17.02
N ILE A 492 25.46 19.36 -18.05
CA ILE A 492 24.57 18.52 -18.85
C ILE A 492 25.14 17.11 -18.79
N SER A 493 24.35 16.14 -18.39
CA SER A 493 24.79 14.75 -18.36
C SER A 493 23.74 13.79 -18.91
N PHE A 494 24.24 12.72 -19.49
CA PHE A 494 23.50 11.58 -19.97
C PHE A 494 24.15 10.33 -19.38
N LEU A 495 23.34 9.42 -18.85
CA LEU A 495 23.79 8.13 -18.30
C LEU A 495 22.94 7.02 -18.87
N ASP A 496 23.56 6.05 -19.50
CA ASP A 496 23.00 4.76 -19.83
C ASP A 496 23.46 3.74 -18.77
N PRO A 497 22.58 3.27 -17.88
CA PRO A 497 22.96 2.34 -16.81
C PRO A 497 23.24 0.91 -17.33
N TYR A 498 22.77 0.59 -18.54
CA TYR A 498 22.95 -0.72 -19.20
C TYR A 498 23.44 -0.57 -20.63
N PHE A 499 24.55 0.14 -20.79
CA PHE A 499 25.23 0.28 -22.10
C PHE A 499 25.63 -1.10 -22.68
N THR A 500 25.87 -2.09 -21.84
CA THR A 500 26.00 -3.49 -22.21
C THR A 500 25.00 -4.34 -21.41
N GLU A 501 24.67 -5.53 -21.92
CA GLU A 501 23.76 -6.49 -21.27
C GLU A 501 24.24 -6.91 -19.88
N ASP A 502 25.55 -6.93 -19.64
CA ASP A 502 26.15 -7.25 -18.34
C ASP A 502 26.02 -6.10 -17.30
N GLY A 503 25.34 -5.01 -17.63
CA GLY A 503 25.11 -3.87 -16.73
C GLY A 503 26.29 -2.92 -16.60
N VAL A 504 27.17 -2.87 -17.59
CA VAL A 504 28.17 -1.79 -17.70
C VAL A 504 27.44 -0.51 -18.03
N SER A 505 27.62 0.52 -17.20
CA SER A 505 27.04 1.83 -17.46
C SER A 505 28.00 2.71 -18.26
N ALA A 506 27.44 3.58 -19.13
CA ALA A 506 28.18 4.63 -19.84
C ALA A 506 27.56 6.00 -19.57
N GLY A 507 28.37 6.92 -19.05
CA GLY A 507 27.96 8.27 -18.73
C GLY A 507 28.73 9.29 -19.56
N TYR A 508 28.05 10.30 -20.04
CA TYR A 508 28.61 11.41 -20.79
C TYR A 508 28.25 12.72 -20.09
N SER A 509 29.20 13.62 -19.89
CA SER A 509 28.91 14.91 -19.30
C SER A 509 29.70 16.02 -19.96
N VAL A 510 29.04 17.18 -20.12
CA VAL A 510 29.63 18.46 -20.55
C VAL A 510 29.33 19.45 -19.45
N TYR A 511 30.34 20.17 -19.02
CA TYR A 511 30.19 21.10 -17.93
C TYR A 511 31.05 22.36 -18.14
N TYR A 512 30.52 23.45 -17.60
CA TYR A 512 31.22 24.72 -17.44
C TYR A 512 31.05 25.18 -16.00
N ARG A 513 32.14 25.63 -15.38
CA ARG A 513 32.11 26.14 -14.01
C ARG A 513 33.09 27.28 -13.87
N GLU A 514 32.62 28.44 -13.46
CA GLU A 514 33.39 29.61 -13.07
C GLU A 514 33.34 29.69 -11.54
N THR A 515 34.47 29.81 -10.85
CA THR A 515 34.55 29.92 -9.38
C THR A 515 35.53 31.06 -9.03
N ASP A 516 35.07 32.02 -8.25
CA ASP A 516 35.89 33.09 -7.69
C ASP A 516 36.17 32.83 -6.20
N TYR A 517 37.34 32.33 -5.90
CA TYR A 517 37.79 32.04 -4.54
C TYR A 517 38.08 33.30 -3.73
N GLY A 518 38.28 34.45 -4.39
CA GLY A 518 38.44 35.77 -3.76
C GLY A 518 37.13 36.22 -3.08
N GLU A 519 36.01 36.01 -3.71
CA GLU A 519 34.69 36.27 -3.14
C GLU A 519 34.39 35.36 -1.93
N LEU A 520 34.91 34.13 -1.93
CA LEU A 520 34.83 33.19 -0.79
C LEU A 520 35.82 33.52 0.35
N ARG A 521 36.78 34.45 0.11
CA ARG A 521 37.87 34.78 1.04
C ARG A 521 38.79 33.60 1.39
N ILE A 522 38.83 32.57 0.54
CA ILE A 522 39.68 31.39 0.70
C ILE A 522 41.04 31.61 0.04
N ALA A 523 41.05 32.09 -1.18
CA ALA A 523 42.28 32.37 -1.95
C ALA A 523 42.01 33.48 -2.99
N ARG A 524 43.06 34.14 -3.47
CA ARG A 524 42.92 35.31 -4.36
C ARG A 524 43.10 34.92 -5.83
N TYR A 525 42.31 33.97 -6.29
CA TYR A 525 42.27 33.57 -7.68
C TYR A 525 40.86 33.17 -8.11
N SER A 526 40.60 33.18 -9.39
CA SER A 526 39.40 32.58 -10.01
C SER A 526 39.80 31.43 -10.93
N ASN A 527 38.84 30.53 -11.09
CA ASN A 527 39.02 29.31 -11.86
C ASN A 527 37.79 29.07 -12.75
N ASP A 528 38.01 29.19 -14.08
CA ASP A 528 37.00 28.85 -15.09
C ASP A 528 37.36 27.50 -15.70
N VAL A 529 36.49 26.53 -15.60
CA VAL A 529 36.68 25.17 -16.11
C VAL A 529 35.60 24.86 -17.13
N ALA A 530 35.99 24.48 -18.32
CA ALA A 530 35.12 23.87 -19.32
C ALA A 530 35.61 22.45 -19.60
N GLY A 531 34.75 21.47 -19.58
CA GLY A 531 35.16 20.10 -19.75
C GLY A 531 34.10 19.20 -20.34
N LEU A 532 34.58 18.10 -20.86
CA LEU A 532 33.79 16.94 -21.26
C LEU A 532 34.36 15.69 -20.57
N ARG A 533 33.48 14.76 -20.19
CA ARG A 533 33.90 13.53 -19.54
C ARG A 533 33.05 12.36 -20.01
N VAL A 534 33.67 11.21 -20.17
CA VAL A 534 33.04 9.92 -20.41
C VAL A 534 33.42 9.02 -19.29
N ASN A 535 32.41 8.36 -18.65
CA ASN A 535 32.61 7.49 -17.54
C ASN A 535 31.99 6.12 -17.85
N TYR A 536 32.68 5.05 -17.50
CA TYR A 536 32.17 3.68 -17.55
C TYR A 536 32.14 3.10 -16.15
N GLY A 537 31.02 2.45 -15.78
CA GLY A 537 30.88 1.78 -14.51
C GLY A 537 30.65 0.30 -14.70
N TYR A 538 31.51 -0.52 -14.11
CA TYR A 538 31.40 -1.99 -14.16
C TYR A 538 30.94 -2.56 -12.81
N PRO A 539 29.77 -3.20 -12.72
CA PRO A 539 29.29 -3.81 -11.48
C PRO A 539 30.09 -5.09 -11.17
N LEU A 540 30.83 -5.10 -10.07
CA LEU A 540 31.48 -6.30 -9.56
C LEU A 540 30.52 -7.21 -8.80
N SER A 541 29.55 -6.59 -8.11
CA SER A 541 28.49 -7.24 -7.36
C SER A 541 27.38 -6.23 -7.09
N GLU A 542 26.30 -6.65 -6.45
CA GLU A 542 25.20 -5.77 -6.00
C GLU A 542 25.66 -4.62 -5.08
N ILE A 543 26.75 -4.80 -4.39
CA ILE A 543 27.29 -3.84 -3.41
C ILE A 543 28.61 -3.18 -3.83
N SER A 544 29.22 -3.59 -4.93
CA SER A 544 30.56 -3.15 -5.33
C SER A 544 30.63 -2.84 -6.82
N ARG A 545 31.29 -1.71 -7.17
CA ARG A 545 31.40 -1.21 -8.54
C ARG A 545 32.83 -0.69 -8.81
N LEU A 546 33.32 -0.93 -10.01
CA LEU A 546 34.47 -0.21 -10.60
C LEU A 546 33.97 0.91 -11.49
N GLN A 547 34.73 1.98 -11.55
CA GLN A 547 34.46 3.13 -12.40
C GLN A 547 35.74 3.54 -13.13
N PHE A 548 35.62 3.85 -14.41
CA PHE A 548 36.72 4.36 -15.24
C PHE A 548 36.21 5.59 -15.97
N GLY A 549 37.03 6.66 -16.02
CA GLY A 549 36.64 7.88 -16.65
C GLY A 549 37.78 8.43 -17.50
N PHE A 550 37.41 8.99 -18.64
CA PHE A 550 38.30 9.82 -19.46
C PHE A 550 37.67 11.19 -19.63
N GLY A 551 38.47 12.26 -19.46
CA GLY A 551 38.00 13.63 -19.56
C GLY A 551 39.01 14.51 -20.23
N TYR A 552 38.50 15.55 -20.88
CA TYR A 552 39.26 16.70 -21.30
C TYR A 552 38.72 17.93 -20.59
N GLU A 553 39.60 18.70 -19.98
CA GLU A 553 39.26 19.94 -19.30
C GLU A 553 40.17 21.08 -19.79
N GLN A 554 39.57 22.20 -20.09
CA GLN A 554 40.28 23.45 -20.26
C GLN A 554 40.05 24.30 -19.01
N LEU A 555 41.12 24.59 -18.31
CA LEU A 555 41.15 25.39 -17.11
C LEU A 555 41.74 26.76 -17.46
N LYS A 556 41.04 27.85 -17.05
CA LYS A 556 41.56 29.22 -17.15
C LYS A 556 41.65 29.79 -15.74
N LEU A 557 42.84 30.18 -15.33
CA LEU A 557 43.11 30.80 -14.04
C LEU A 557 43.20 32.31 -14.18
N GLY A 558 42.48 33.03 -13.31
CA GLY A 558 42.60 34.47 -13.15
C GLY A 558 43.12 34.80 -11.73
N PHE A 559 43.91 35.83 -11.57
CA PHE A 559 44.39 36.26 -10.26
C PHE A 559 44.38 37.78 -10.11
N GLY A 560 44.19 38.25 -8.87
CA GLY A 560 44.24 39.68 -8.53
C GLY A 560 45.61 40.13 -8.08
N ASN A 561 45.79 41.44 -7.92
CA ASN A 561 47.05 42.10 -7.58
C ASN A 561 47.73 41.61 -6.28
N PHE A 562 47.00 40.92 -5.42
CA PHE A 562 47.49 40.41 -4.13
C PHE A 562 47.57 38.88 -4.09
N ALA A 563 47.66 38.22 -5.25
CA ALA A 563 47.88 36.76 -5.28
C ALA A 563 49.27 36.43 -4.73
N SER A 564 49.43 35.23 -4.17
CA SER A 564 50.69 34.70 -3.71
C SER A 564 51.65 34.53 -4.91
N ASP A 565 52.98 34.60 -4.61
CA ASP A 565 53.98 34.42 -5.67
C ASP A 565 53.88 33.05 -6.32
N GLU A 566 53.50 32.00 -5.57
CA GLU A 566 53.22 30.66 -6.12
C GLU A 566 52.11 30.67 -7.20
N ILE A 567 51.04 31.44 -6.98
CA ILE A 567 49.94 31.57 -7.95
C ILE A 567 50.42 32.35 -9.18
N LYS A 568 51.17 33.43 -8.98
CA LYS A 568 51.69 34.24 -10.06
C LYS A 568 52.66 33.47 -10.94
N ASP A 569 53.64 32.79 -10.33
CA ASP A 569 54.62 31.97 -11.02
C ASP A 569 53.99 30.83 -11.81
N PHE A 570 52.91 30.23 -11.28
CA PHE A 570 52.19 29.17 -11.97
C PHE A 570 51.41 29.68 -13.16
N VAL A 571 50.85 30.90 -13.09
CA VAL A 571 49.99 31.49 -14.12
C VAL A 571 50.79 32.26 -15.17
N ASP A 572 52.05 32.61 -14.90
CA ASP A 572 52.95 33.35 -15.84
C ASP A 572 53.14 32.60 -17.18
N THR A 573 52.79 31.33 -17.26
CA THR A 573 52.76 30.49 -18.46
C THR A 573 51.54 30.71 -19.37
N GLY A 574 50.67 31.70 -19.10
CA GLY A 574 49.54 32.08 -19.97
C GLY A 574 48.14 31.87 -19.40
N GLY A 575 48.00 31.34 -18.17
CA GLY A 575 46.74 31.24 -17.43
C GLY A 575 45.70 30.27 -17.99
N ARG A 576 46.00 29.56 -19.06
CA ARG A 576 45.15 28.53 -19.66
C ARG A 576 45.91 27.19 -19.64
N PHE A 577 45.21 26.16 -19.14
CA PHE A 577 45.73 24.80 -18.96
C PHE A 577 44.80 23.80 -19.58
N ASN A 578 45.28 22.99 -20.49
CA ASN A 578 44.57 21.87 -21.06
C ASN A 578 44.96 20.62 -20.29
N GLN A 579 43.96 19.87 -19.83
CA GLN A 579 44.18 18.66 -19.04
C GLN A 579 43.46 17.47 -19.66
N TYR A 580 44.19 16.39 -19.87
CA TYR A 580 43.67 15.09 -20.27
C TYR A 580 43.62 14.22 -19.01
N LYS A 581 42.40 13.99 -18.48
CA LYS A 581 42.19 13.30 -17.19
C LYS A 581 41.78 11.83 -17.40
N LEU A 582 42.42 10.95 -16.68
CA LEU A 582 42.05 9.58 -16.56
C LEU A 582 41.66 9.32 -15.08
N SER A 583 40.51 8.74 -14.83
CA SER A 583 40.09 8.36 -13.49
C SER A 583 39.79 6.87 -13.40
N ALA A 584 40.17 6.26 -12.26
CA ALA A 584 39.78 4.90 -11.90
C ALA A 584 39.25 4.93 -10.47
N GLY A 585 38.18 4.21 -10.23
CA GLY A 585 37.54 4.20 -8.92
C GLY A 585 37.02 2.81 -8.57
N TRP A 586 36.99 2.53 -7.29
CA TRP A 586 36.30 1.40 -6.71
C TRP A 586 35.43 1.89 -5.57
N SER A 587 34.19 1.38 -5.50
CA SER A 587 33.28 1.66 -4.41
C SER A 587 32.59 0.42 -3.92
N ARG A 588 32.33 0.35 -2.61
CA ARG A 588 31.55 -0.69 -1.94
C ARG A 588 30.62 -0.06 -0.92
N VAL A 589 29.32 -0.37 -1.00
CA VAL A 589 28.30 0.19 -0.11
C VAL A 589 27.46 -0.94 0.46
N THR A 590 27.39 -1.03 1.79
CA THR A 590 26.59 -2.01 2.54
C THR A 590 25.67 -1.32 3.54
N LEU A 591 25.38 -0.04 3.34
CA LEU A 591 24.49 0.74 4.21
C LEU A 591 23.05 0.22 4.08
N ASN A 592 22.36 0.11 5.22
CA ASN A 592 20.99 -0.35 5.28
C ASN A 592 19.96 0.70 4.79
N ARG A 593 20.33 1.99 4.79
CA ARG A 593 19.50 3.11 4.31
C ARG A 593 20.38 4.16 3.62
N GLY A 594 19.80 4.86 2.64
CA GLY A 594 20.50 5.96 1.96
C GLY A 594 20.61 7.21 2.81
N ILE A 595 19.57 7.50 3.62
CA ILE A 595 19.50 8.62 4.55
C ILE A 595 19.33 8.05 5.95
N PHE A 596 20.06 8.62 6.94
CA PHE A 596 20.08 8.16 8.34
C PHE A 596 20.39 6.66 8.49
N ALA A 597 21.45 6.20 7.80
CA ALA A 597 21.93 4.85 7.99
C ALA A 597 22.30 4.61 9.46
N ASP A 598 21.88 3.48 10.03
CA ASP A 598 22.19 3.07 11.40
C ASP A 598 23.21 1.94 11.46
N ARG A 599 23.38 1.19 10.37
CA ARG A 599 24.33 0.08 10.25
C ARG A 599 24.91 -0.05 8.85
N GLY A 600 26.05 -0.73 8.76
CA GLY A 600 26.74 -0.98 7.50
C GLY A 600 27.96 -0.09 7.29
N SER A 601 28.53 -0.15 6.09
CA SER A 601 29.73 0.61 5.72
C SER A 601 29.67 1.10 4.27
N SER A 602 30.36 2.20 3.99
CA SER A 602 30.65 2.67 2.64
C SER A 602 32.14 2.92 2.51
N GLN A 603 32.73 2.45 1.45
CA GLN A 603 34.18 2.59 1.15
C GLN A 603 34.32 3.00 -0.31
N SER A 604 35.22 3.92 -0.59
CA SER A 604 35.59 4.30 -1.95
C SER A 604 37.08 4.62 -2.04
N LEU A 605 37.69 4.15 -3.13
CA LEU A 605 39.05 4.48 -3.51
C LEU A 605 38.98 5.10 -4.93
N SER A 606 39.54 6.28 -5.11
CA SER A 606 39.65 6.89 -6.43
C SER A 606 41.08 7.29 -6.74
N LEU A 607 41.46 7.13 -7.98
CA LEU A 607 42.69 7.56 -8.59
C LEU A 607 42.35 8.51 -9.73
N ASP A 608 42.88 9.71 -9.65
CA ASP A 608 42.73 10.74 -10.67
C ASP A 608 44.13 11.07 -11.22
N LEU A 609 44.31 10.90 -12.52
CA LEU A 609 45.56 11.10 -13.25
C LEU A 609 45.38 12.17 -14.32
N SER A 610 46.08 13.26 -14.21
CA SER A 610 46.29 14.21 -15.35
C SER A 610 47.47 13.68 -16.17
N LEU A 611 47.17 13.24 -17.38
CA LEU A 611 48.12 12.49 -18.23
C LEU A 611 49.32 13.35 -18.66
N PRO A 612 50.47 12.73 -18.92
CA PRO A 612 51.58 13.39 -19.63
C PRO A 612 51.09 13.95 -20.98
N GLY A 613 51.42 15.20 -21.26
CA GLY A 613 50.88 15.98 -22.39
C GLY A 613 49.81 16.98 -21.96
N SER A 614 49.34 16.92 -20.72
CA SER A 614 48.62 18.01 -20.08
C SER A 614 49.58 19.11 -19.66
N ASP A 615 49.09 20.36 -19.60
CA ASP A 615 49.90 21.52 -19.18
C ASP A 615 50.30 21.45 -17.69
N ALA A 616 49.59 20.70 -16.90
CA ALA A 616 49.89 20.43 -15.47
C ALA A 616 49.60 18.97 -15.13
N PRO A 617 50.53 18.02 -15.38
CA PRO A 617 50.33 16.62 -15.12
C PRO A 617 50.50 16.31 -13.62
N TYR A 618 49.55 15.52 -13.04
CA TYR A 618 49.57 15.12 -11.63
C TYR A 618 48.85 13.77 -11.43
N ILE A 619 49.05 13.20 -10.27
CA ILE A 619 48.33 12.03 -9.76
C ILE A 619 47.75 12.35 -8.40
N LYS A 620 46.49 11.99 -8.19
CA LYS A 620 45.79 12.09 -6.89
C LYS A 620 45.11 10.78 -6.55
N THR A 621 45.21 10.38 -5.29
CA THR A 621 44.52 9.21 -4.78
C THR A 621 43.71 9.64 -3.56
N ASN A 622 42.45 9.26 -3.54
CA ASN A 622 41.55 9.52 -2.41
C ASN A 622 40.96 8.20 -1.90
N PHE A 623 40.99 8.02 -0.59
CA PHE A 623 40.32 6.92 0.09
C PHE A 623 39.33 7.48 1.09
N ASN A 624 38.06 7.12 0.95
CA ASN A 624 37.01 7.50 1.89
C ASN A 624 36.38 6.23 2.46
N ALA A 625 36.22 6.19 3.77
CA ALA A 625 35.57 5.09 4.44
C ALA A 625 34.65 5.61 5.55
N GLN A 626 33.47 5.03 5.66
CA GLN A 626 32.57 5.28 6.78
C GLN A 626 31.92 3.97 7.24
N LYS A 627 31.69 3.87 8.55
CA LYS A 627 31.03 2.73 9.17
C LYS A 627 30.04 3.21 10.21
N TYR A 628 28.87 2.65 10.19
CA TYR A 628 27.79 2.90 11.16
C TYR A 628 27.61 1.66 12.03
N LEU A 629 27.51 1.87 13.34
CA LEU A 629 27.32 0.84 14.35
C LEU A 629 26.19 1.29 15.29
N PRO A 630 25.11 0.50 15.42
CA PRO A 630 24.08 0.77 16.41
C PRO A 630 24.61 0.45 17.81
N VAL A 631 24.42 1.37 18.77
CA VAL A 631 24.80 1.24 20.17
C VAL A 631 23.60 1.65 21.02
N GLY A 632 22.76 0.70 21.39
CA GLY A 632 21.49 0.97 22.05
C GLY A 632 20.61 1.89 21.18
N PRO A 633 20.07 2.99 21.73
CA PRO A 633 19.23 3.93 20.97
C PRO A 633 20.05 4.89 20.10
N LEU A 634 21.37 4.83 20.12
CA LEU A 634 22.27 5.72 19.39
C LEU A 634 22.96 5.00 18.23
N THR A 635 23.34 5.77 17.22
CA THR A 635 24.17 5.29 16.11
C THR A 635 25.53 5.99 16.13
N MET A 636 26.60 5.22 16.24
CA MET A 636 27.97 5.72 16.13
C MET A 636 28.41 5.69 14.66
N ARG A 637 28.95 6.82 14.18
CA ARG A 637 29.55 6.94 12.84
C ARG A 637 31.06 7.15 12.97
N PHE A 638 31.81 6.28 12.34
CA PHE A 638 33.25 6.44 12.10
C PHE A 638 33.48 6.82 10.64
N ALA A 639 34.24 7.88 10.41
CA ALA A 639 34.56 8.34 9.06
C ALA A 639 36.06 8.65 8.94
N THR A 640 36.65 8.26 7.82
CA THR A 640 38.05 8.51 7.49
C THR A 640 38.14 9.00 6.04
N ASN A 641 38.85 10.08 5.81
CA ASN A 641 39.15 10.61 4.49
C ASN A 641 40.68 10.77 4.39
N LEU A 642 41.30 10.08 3.46
CA LEU A 642 42.74 10.15 3.20
C LEU A 642 42.94 10.59 1.75
N GLY A 643 43.82 11.54 1.53
CA GLY A 643 44.19 12.03 0.21
C GLY A 643 45.67 12.22 0.08
N ILE A 644 46.19 11.80 -1.05
CA ILE A 644 47.59 12.09 -1.46
C ILE A 644 47.61 12.55 -2.88
N GLY A 645 48.42 13.55 -3.15
CA GLY A 645 48.59 14.10 -4.50
C GLY A 645 50.05 14.49 -4.78
N GLN A 646 50.49 14.24 -6.00
CA GLN A 646 51.84 14.53 -6.43
C GLN A 646 51.82 15.04 -7.88
N SER A 647 52.66 16.02 -8.18
CA SER A 647 52.97 16.39 -9.57
C SER A 647 53.76 15.26 -10.27
N LEU A 648 53.49 15.03 -11.51
CA LEU A 648 54.29 14.17 -12.38
C LEU A 648 55.42 14.90 -13.11
N ASP A 649 55.44 16.22 -12.96
CA ASP A 649 56.58 17.07 -13.39
C ASP A 649 57.55 17.17 -12.21
N SER A 650 58.80 16.74 -12.41
CA SER A 650 59.84 16.72 -11.40
C SER A 650 60.19 18.07 -10.83
N ASP A 651 60.01 19.12 -11.64
CA ASP A 651 60.41 20.49 -11.32
C ASP A 651 59.27 21.32 -10.69
N ARG A 652 58.06 20.74 -10.62
CA ARG A 652 56.85 21.42 -10.10
C ARG A 652 56.21 20.68 -8.92
N ARG A 653 55.64 21.42 -8.00
CA ARG A 653 54.79 20.90 -6.98
C ARG A 653 53.40 20.55 -7.54
N LEU A 654 52.58 19.84 -6.74
CA LEU A 654 51.17 19.65 -7.07
C LEU A 654 50.55 21.02 -7.41
N PRO A 655 49.79 21.14 -8.50
CA PRO A 655 49.11 22.38 -8.84
C PRO A 655 48.26 22.89 -7.65
N PHE A 656 48.41 24.16 -7.27
CA PHE A 656 47.74 24.71 -6.10
C PHE A 656 46.22 24.56 -6.12
N PHE A 657 45.61 24.57 -7.29
CA PHE A 657 44.16 24.37 -7.48
C PHE A 657 43.73 22.90 -7.29
N GLU A 658 44.67 21.98 -7.14
CA GLU A 658 44.43 20.57 -6.82
C GLU A 658 44.85 20.21 -5.37
N ASN A 659 45.27 21.16 -4.57
CA ASN A 659 45.63 20.97 -3.16
C ASN A 659 44.41 20.49 -2.36
N TYR A 660 44.67 19.76 -1.27
CA TYR A 660 43.69 19.40 -0.28
C TYR A 660 43.55 20.53 0.74
N TYR A 661 42.31 20.86 1.05
CA TYR A 661 41.97 21.86 2.06
C TYR A 661 41.25 21.21 3.22
N ALA A 662 41.58 21.61 4.45
CA ALA A 662 40.91 21.22 5.66
C ALA A 662 40.58 22.44 6.50
N GLY A 663 39.40 22.52 7.07
CA GLY A 663 38.87 23.62 7.85
C GLY A 663 37.37 23.76 7.73
N GLY A 664 36.83 24.70 8.45
CA GLY A 664 35.40 24.99 8.44
C GLY A 664 34.52 23.91 9.09
N PHE A 665 33.22 24.11 8.97
CA PHE A 665 32.22 23.27 9.65
C PHE A 665 32.21 21.81 9.19
N GLY A 666 32.58 21.54 7.95
CA GLY A 666 32.47 20.23 7.31
C GLY A 666 33.66 19.29 7.56
N THR A 667 34.85 19.80 7.83
CA THR A 667 36.09 19.00 7.97
C THR A 667 36.74 19.13 9.35
N VAL A 668 37.16 20.34 9.75
CA VAL A 668 37.79 20.61 11.04
C VAL A 668 37.05 21.76 11.71
N ARG A 669 36.12 21.46 12.60
CA ARG A 669 35.34 22.48 13.32
C ARG A 669 36.25 23.35 14.20
N GLY A 670 36.05 24.66 14.14
CA GLY A 670 36.83 25.63 14.92
C GLY A 670 38.10 26.14 14.24
N PHE A 671 38.35 25.70 13.00
CA PHE A 671 39.43 26.21 12.16
C PHE A 671 38.83 26.71 10.83
N GLU A 672 39.17 27.92 10.43
CA GLU A 672 38.75 28.49 9.13
C GLU A 672 39.72 28.09 8.00
#